data_19461c309e2a3beaca38b45c56607e26
#
_entry.id   19461c309e2a3beaca38b45c56607e26
#
_cell.length_a   1.000
_cell.length_b   1.000
_cell.length_c   1.000
_cell.angle_alpha   90.00
_cell.angle_beta   90.00
_cell.angle_gamma   90.00
#
_symmetry.space_group_name_H-M   'P 1'
#
loop_
_entity.id
_entity.type
_entity.pdbx_description
1 polymer ?
#
loop_
_entity_poly.entity_id
_entity_poly.type
_entity_poly.pdbx_seq_one_letter_code
_entity_poly.pdbx_strand_id
1 'polypeptide(L)'
;IANANMAAAIRLVTVAKGANPADYLLVAFGSAAPQHACSIARELGIRQVLIHPDAGILSAVGIGLADVVRHRSIGVELNLDQLSLSHVREQLDRLEREARGEVRREGVVPEQIVATRSLDLRYQGVDSYLTIPWPTDDDFTTAFAAAHRKQYGYLHQGRQLEIAAARVEVTGRVASELAPSKRATVSQPTSRGTVRVVFGGRMQDTPLYERTELTAGDRLVGPAIISEPMSTTVVEPGWHAEIFSGGELLLTDSGEHAAENVSYAVADPVFLEVFNNLLANIAAQMGVTLRNTASSVNVKERLDFSCAIFTADGRLVANAPHVPVHLGAMEETVRHIIAANPSLAPGDVVATNDPYAGGSHLPDITVVTPVHNAAGKVSFFTANRAHHAEIGGIAPGSMPPLSTNLAEEGVLIRNLRIVAGGESRLDELRSLLTGGAYPSRNVETNLADVSAQVAANRQGAIDLIALVERYTEPVVAAYMNHIQDAAEQKVRQALARLPAGAHTFTDYLETADGQSVPIAVRFTIHDSTSKHAATIDFTGTGPVVAGNLNANRAIVTAAVIYVLRLLVDEDIPLNHGVLRPIEIVLPECLLNPRPGATPETTPAVAGGNVETSQRVVDVLLGALGIAGASQGTMNNLLFGDTTFGYYETIGGGSGATADGPGASAVQVHMTNTRLTDPEILERRFPVRVRGFSVRRGSGGAGRNRGGDGTVRELEFLRPLTVSLITERRGPHPPYGAAGGEPGAFGRNRLIRADGTTVELPGIIQLSVEPGEVLIIETPGGGGFGKP
;
A
#
# COMPACT_ATOMS: atom_id res chain seq x y z
N ILE A 1 11.07 -11.85 15.68
CA ILE A 1 11.17 -10.55 14.96
C ILE A 1 12.17 -10.68 13.80
N ALA A 2 13.47 -10.96 14.04
CA ALA A 2 14.48 -11.02 12.97
C ALA A 2 14.09 -12.01 11.85
N ASN A 3 13.62 -13.21 12.18
CA ASN A 3 13.18 -14.20 11.19
C ASN A 3 11.99 -13.72 10.36
N ALA A 4 10.99 -13.08 10.99
CA ALA A 4 9.84 -12.52 10.30
C ALA A 4 10.24 -11.39 9.32
N ASN A 5 11.16 -10.52 9.72
CA ASN A 5 11.68 -9.46 8.84
C ASN A 5 12.47 -10.02 7.65
N MET A 6 13.28 -11.05 7.88
CA MET A 6 14.02 -11.73 6.79
C MET A 6 13.08 -12.47 5.85
N ALA A 7 12.07 -13.16 6.36
CA ALA A 7 11.05 -13.81 5.54
C ALA A 7 10.24 -12.81 4.72
N ALA A 8 9.88 -11.65 5.29
CA ALA A 8 9.21 -10.57 4.56
C ALA A 8 10.05 -10.06 3.38
N ALA A 9 11.37 -9.87 3.58
CA ALA A 9 12.28 -9.46 2.51
C ALA A 9 12.36 -10.52 1.39
N ILE A 10 12.37 -11.82 1.73
CA ILE A 10 12.34 -12.91 0.74
C ILE A 10 11.02 -12.91 -0.05
N ARG A 11 9.88 -12.69 0.63
CA ARG A 11 8.58 -12.57 -0.06
C ARG A 11 8.54 -11.44 -1.07
N LEU A 12 9.17 -10.31 -0.80
CA LEU A 12 9.26 -9.18 -1.75
C LEU A 12 9.98 -9.54 -3.06
N VAL A 13 10.95 -10.44 -3.02
CA VAL A 13 11.69 -10.85 -4.22
C VAL A 13 11.17 -12.14 -4.85
N THR A 14 10.24 -12.83 -4.21
CA THR A 14 9.62 -14.08 -4.69
C THR A 14 8.12 -13.92 -4.95
N VAL A 15 7.31 -13.87 -3.92
CA VAL A 15 5.84 -13.80 -4.02
C VAL A 15 5.38 -12.58 -4.82
N ALA A 16 5.97 -11.42 -4.57
CA ALA A 16 5.68 -10.21 -5.33
C ALA A 16 6.03 -10.30 -6.83
N LYS A 17 6.83 -11.30 -7.22
CA LYS A 17 7.16 -11.63 -8.61
C LYS A 17 6.46 -12.90 -9.12
N GLY A 18 5.47 -13.42 -8.37
CA GLY A 18 4.69 -14.59 -8.74
C GLY A 18 5.40 -15.94 -8.54
N ALA A 19 6.50 -15.96 -7.76
CA ALA A 19 7.19 -17.20 -7.41
C ALA A 19 6.75 -17.65 -6.00
N ASN A 20 6.28 -18.91 -5.88
CA ASN A 20 5.97 -19.49 -4.58
C ASN A 20 7.27 -19.97 -3.90
N PRO A 21 7.68 -19.42 -2.75
CA PRO A 21 8.90 -19.85 -2.05
C PRO A 21 8.95 -21.35 -1.75
N ALA A 22 7.81 -21.97 -1.51
CA ALA A 22 7.71 -23.42 -1.21
C ALA A 22 8.21 -24.32 -2.35
N ASP A 23 8.25 -23.81 -3.58
CA ASP A 23 8.74 -24.53 -4.78
C ASP A 23 10.26 -24.46 -4.91
N TYR A 24 10.95 -23.78 -4.01
CA TYR A 24 12.38 -23.50 -4.06
C TYR A 24 13.14 -24.12 -2.88
N LEU A 25 14.44 -24.20 -3.03
CA LEU A 25 15.39 -24.52 -1.99
C LEU A 25 15.97 -23.18 -1.46
N LEU A 26 16.07 -23.04 -0.13
CA LEU A 26 16.72 -21.89 0.48
C LEU A 26 18.23 -22.13 0.57
N VAL A 27 19.03 -21.25 -0.02
CA VAL A 27 20.48 -21.25 0.17
C VAL A 27 20.85 -20.28 1.27
N ALA A 28 21.37 -20.79 2.39
CA ALA A 28 21.81 -19.97 3.50
C ALA A 28 23.32 -19.73 3.40
N PHE A 29 23.75 -18.47 3.37
CA PHE A 29 25.16 -18.11 3.30
C PHE A 29 25.49 -16.86 4.15
N GLY A 30 26.79 -16.66 4.42
CA GLY A 30 27.26 -15.71 5.41
C GLY A 30 27.33 -16.34 6.81
N SER A 31 27.90 -15.62 7.76
CA SER A 31 28.20 -16.15 9.10
C SER A 31 26.97 -16.41 9.96
N ALA A 32 25.93 -15.59 9.83
CA ALA A 32 24.74 -15.62 10.69
C ALA A 32 23.53 -16.35 10.08
N ALA A 33 23.37 -16.35 8.75
CA ALA A 33 22.19 -16.90 8.10
C ALA A 33 21.91 -18.39 8.43
N PRO A 34 22.90 -19.30 8.57
CA PRO A 34 22.65 -20.69 8.92
C PRO A 34 22.03 -20.89 10.31
N GLN A 35 22.11 -19.91 11.21
CA GLN A 35 21.46 -19.96 12.52
C GLN A 35 19.95 -19.75 12.43
N HIS A 36 19.49 -19.04 11.42
CA HIS A 36 18.09 -18.65 11.23
C HIS A 36 17.39 -19.47 10.14
N ALA A 37 18.15 -20.26 9.39
CA ALA A 37 17.71 -20.86 8.14
C ALA A 37 16.48 -21.79 8.28
N CYS A 38 16.45 -22.64 9.30
CA CYS A 38 15.31 -23.53 9.56
C CYS A 38 14.03 -22.77 9.87
N SER A 39 14.11 -21.77 10.75
CA SER A 39 12.96 -20.92 11.11
C SER A 39 12.44 -20.13 9.90
N ILE A 40 13.32 -19.52 9.10
CA ILE A 40 12.94 -18.76 7.91
C ILE A 40 12.32 -19.69 6.85
N ALA A 41 12.92 -20.83 6.60
CA ALA A 41 12.41 -21.81 5.64
C ALA A 41 11.00 -22.28 6.03
N ARG A 42 10.79 -22.59 7.31
CA ARG A 42 9.47 -22.94 7.85
C ARG A 42 8.44 -21.82 7.64
N GLU A 43 8.81 -20.57 7.88
CA GLU A 43 7.94 -19.42 7.70
C GLU A 43 7.53 -19.19 6.24
N LEU A 44 8.38 -19.61 5.30
CA LEU A 44 8.16 -19.50 3.86
C LEU A 44 7.57 -20.78 3.24
N GLY A 45 7.34 -21.83 4.04
CA GLY A 45 6.91 -23.14 3.54
C GLY A 45 7.98 -23.90 2.75
N ILE A 46 9.24 -23.47 2.83
CA ILE A 46 10.39 -24.11 2.16
C ILE A 46 10.80 -25.34 2.97
N ARG A 47 10.92 -26.47 2.32
CA ARG A 47 11.23 -27.75 2.99
C ARG A 47 12.71 -28.10 3.03
N GLN A 48 13.55 -27.40 2.26
CA GLN A 48 14.96 -27.71 2.15
C GLN A 48 15.82 -26.45 2.24
N VAL A 49 16.92 -26.55 2.99
CA VAL A 49 17.94 -25.50 3.10
C VAL A 49 19.29 -26.08 2.75
N LEU A 50 20.00 -25.42 1.83
CA LEU A 50 21.37 -25.78 1.45
C LEU A 50 22.35 -24.81 2.12
N ILE A 51 23.39 -25.39 2.71
CA ILE A 51 24.52 -24.64 3.28
C ILE A 51 25.80 -25.16 2.60
N HIS A 52 26.42 -24.30 1.80
CA HIS A 52 27.65 -24.59 1.12
C HIS A 52 28.81 -24.71 2.12
N PRO A 53 29.84 -25.55 1.90
CA PRO A 53 31.02 -25.60 2.79
C PRO A 53 31.70 -24.23 2.95
N ASP A 54 31.70 -23.42 1.89
CA ASP A 54 32.25 -22.07 1.91
C ASP A 54 31.17 -20.99 2.15
N ALA A 55 30.08 -21.31 2.88
CA ALA A 55 28.97 -20.39 3.10
C ALA A 55 29.41 -19.01 3.61
N GLY A 56 30.44 -18.93 4.46
CA GLY A 56 31.00 -17.69 4.99
C GLY A 56 31.61 -16.75 3.92
N ILE A 57 32.01 -17.29 2.78
CA ILE A 57 32.65 -16.56 1.66
C ILE A 57 32.00 -16.84 0.30
N LEU A 58 30.76 -17.33 0.30
CA LEU A 58 30.09 -17.83 -0.91
C LEU A 58 30.03 -16.78 -2.04
N SER A 59 29.93 -15.51 -1.70
CA SER A 59 29.96 -14.43 -2.70
C SER A 59 31.31 -14.37 -3.45
N ALA A 60 32.43 -14.56 -2.74
CA ALA A 60 33.77 -14.61 -3.37
C ALA A 60 33.93 -15.86 -4.24
N VAL A 61 33.41 -17.01 -3.78
CA VAL A 61 33.36 -18.26 -4.58
C VAL A 61 32.56 -18.03 -5.85
N GLY A 62 31.37 -17.42 -5.72
CA GLY A 62 30.52 -17.08 -6.87
C GLY A 62 31.20 -16.15 -7.88
N ILE A 63 31.94 -15.14 -7.42
CA ILE A 63 32.70 -14.25 -8.31
C ILE A 63 33.77 -15.06 -9.06
N GLY A 64 34.46 -16.00 -8.37
CA GLY A 64 35.49 -16.85 -8.99
C GLY A 64 34.93 -17.83 -10.03
N LEU A 65 33.64 -18.19 -9.91
CA LEU A 65 32.95 -19.12 -10.82
C LEU A 65 32.06 -18.40 -11.84
N ALA A 66 31.93 -17.08 -11.76
CA ALA A 66 31.02 -16.33 -12.62
C ALA A 66 31.46 -16.36 -14.08
N ASP A 67 30.50 -16.60 -14.95
CA ASP A 67 30.64 -16.42 -16.38
C ASP A 67 30.81 -14.94 -16.76
N VAL A 68 31.38 -14.67 -17.91
CA VAL A 68 31.47 -13.33 -18.49
C VAL A 68 30.12 -12.96 -19.11
N VAL A 69 29.37 -12.08 -18.48
CA VAL A 69 28.03 -11.72 -18.95
C VAL A 69 27.99 -10.27 -19.43
N ARG A 70 27.30 -10.03 -20.55
CA ARG A 70 26.99 -8.70 -21.07
C ARG A 70 25.49 -8.56 -21.31
N HIS A 71 24.89 -7.60 -20.62
CA HIS A 71 23.47 -7.26 -20.83
C HIS A 71 23.36 -6.03 -21.75
N ARG A 72 22.44 -6.08 -22.68
CA ARG A 72 22.03 -4.96 -23.51
C ARG A 72 20.52 -4.86 -23.55
N SER A 73 20.01 -3.66 -23.50
CA SER A 73 18.57 -3.40 -23.61
C SER A 73 18.32 -2.15 -24.42
N ILE A 74 17.15 -2.09 -25.04
CA ILE A 74 16.64 -0.93 -25.74
C ILE A 74 15.17 -0.73 -25.38
N GLY A 75 14.78 0.51 -25.09
CA GLY A 75 13.37 0.89 -24.95
C GLY A 75 12.69 0.85 -26.33
N VAL A 76 11.51 0.28 -26.39
CA VAL A 76 10.79 0.07 -27.68
C VAL A 76 9.52 0.89 -27.74
N GLU A 77 8.63 0.74 -26.73
CA GLU A 77 7.37 1.49 -26.59
C GLU A 77 6.45 1.39 -27.85
N LEU A 78 6.32 0.19 -28.39
CA LEU A 78 5.50 -0.11 -29.56
C LEU A 78 4.49 -1.23 -29.28
N ASN A 79 3.36 -1.21 -29.95
CA ASN A 79 2.40 -2.32 -29.89
C ASN A 79 3.06 -3.63 -30.36
N LEU A 80 2.66 -4.75 -29.74
CA LEU A 80 3.13 -6.07 -30.15
C LEU A 80 2.44 -6.49 -31.46
N ASP A 81 3.12 -6.27 -32.57
CA ASP A 81 2.70 -6.73 -33.90
C ASP A 81 3.92 -7.22 -34.71
N GLN A 82 3.67 -7.76 -35.92
CA GLN A 82 4.71 -8.33 -36.76
C GLN A 82 5.76 -7.32 -37.23
N LEU A 83 5.35 -6.07 -37.49
CA LEU A 83 6.26 -5.00 -37.92
C LEU A 83 7.19 -4.58 -36.78
N SER A 84 6.62 -4.39 -35.57
CA SER A 84 7.37 -4.08 -34.35
C SER A 84 8.34 -5.21 -34.00
N LEU A 85 7.92 -6.48 -34.07
CA LEU A 85 8.79 -7.62 -33.84
C LEU A 85 9.95 -7.69 -34.83
N SER A 86 9.71 -7.40 -36.10
CA SER A 86 10.77 -7.37 -37.14
C SER A 86 11.79 -6.27 -36.85
N HIS A 87 11.32 -5.07 -36.48
CA HIS A 87 12.18 -3.96 -36.10
C HIS A 87 13.02 -4.27 -34.85
N VAL A 88 12.37 -4.82 -33.82
CA VAL A 88 13.04 -5.22 -32.55
C VAL A 88 14.10 -6.29 -32.79
N ARG A 89 13.82 -7.27 -33.68
CA ARG A 89 14.77 -8.32 -34.02
C ARG A 89 16.05 -7.74 -34.65
N GLU A 90 15.92 -6.80 -35.57
CA GLU A 90 17.06 -6.11 -36.19
C GLU A 90 17.92 -5.37 -35.15
N GLN A 91 17.28 -4.67 -34.21
CA GLN A 91 17.97 -3.96 -33.13
C GLN A 91 18.70 -4.96 -32.20
N LEU A 92 18.06 -6.06 -31.82
CA LEU A 92 18.67 -7.09 -30.99
C LEU A 92 19.84 -7.77 -31.69
N ASP A 93 19.75 -8.01 -33.02
CA ASP A 93 20.86 -8.56 -33.80
C ASP A 93 22.10 -7.67 -33.76
N ARG A 94 21.91 -6.37 -33.76
CA ARG A 94 23.02 -5.41 -33.61
C ARG A 94 23.60 -5.46 -32.21
N LEU A 95 22.78 -5.35 -31.17
CA LEU A 95 23.19 -5.37 -29.77
C LEU A 95 23.88 -6.68 -29.39
N GLU A 96 23.39 -7.82 -29.91
CA GLU A 96 24.00 -9.12 -29.69
C GLU A 96 25.39 -9.20 -30.32
N ARG A 97 25.58 -8.73 -31.57
CA ARG A 97 26.89 -8.69 -32.21
C ARG A 97 27.90 -7.88 -31.41
N GLU A 98 27.49 -6.71 -30.90
CA GLU A 98 28.34 -5.86 -30.07
C GLU A 98 28.73 -6.58 -28.78
N ALA A 99 27.76 -7.14 -28.05
CA ALA A 99 27.98 -7.83 -26.81
C ALA A 99 28.83 -9.11 -26.99
N ARG A 100 28.62 -9.89 -28.06
CA ARG A 100 29.47 -11.02 -28.41
C ARG A 100 30.92 -10.61 -28.69
N GLY A 101 31.11 -9.43 -29.33
CA GLY A 101 32.44 -8.87 -29.56
C GLY A 101 33.16 -8.50 -28.26
N GLU A 102 32.44 -7.99 -27.28
CA GLU A 102 32.98 -7.68 -25.95
C GLU A 102 33.38 -8.96 -25.19
N VAL A 103 32.49 -9.97 -25.13
CA VAL A 103 32.76 -11.24 -24.47
C VAL A 103 33.98 -11.95 -25.09
N ARG A 104 34.14 -11.87 -26.42
CA ARG A 104 35.34 -12.40 -27.09
C ARG A 104 36.63 -11.66 -26.69
N ARG A 105 36.59 -10.36 -26.49
CA ARG A 105 37.74 -9.58 -26.02
C ARG A 105 38.18 -9.94 -24.61
N GLU A 106 37.28 -10.49 -23.81
CA GLU A 106 37.63 -11.07 -22.48
C GLU A 106 38.26 -12.46 -22.57
N GLY A 107 38.55 -12.98 -23.78
CA GLY A 107 39.22 -14.25 -24.00
C GLY A 107 38.32 -15.48 -24.10
N VAL A 108 36.97 -15.32 -24.12
CA VAL A 108 36.04 -16.44 -24.26
C VAL A 108 35.97 -16.91 -25.71
N VAL A 109 36.10 -18.20 -25.93
CA VAL A 109 36.05 -18.80 -27.28
C VAL A 109 34.60 -18.79 -27.81
N PRO A 110 34.41 -18.64 -29.13
CA PRO A 110 33.08 -18.45 -29.73
C PRO A 110 32.06 -19.55 -29.39
N GLU A 111 32.52 -20.81 -29.25
CA GLU A 111 31.71 -21.98 -28.97
C GLU A 111 31.12 -21.95 -27.53
N GLN A 112 31.71 -21.22 -26.64
CA GLN A 112 31.28 -21.01 -25.25
C GLN A 112 30.39 -19.78 -25.08
N ILE A 113 30.11 -19.03 -26.18
CA ILE A 113 29.29 -17.81 -26.09
C ILE A 113 27.84 -18.15 -26.47
N VAL A 114 26.95 -18.03 -25.50
CA VAL A 114 25.51 -18.21 -25.65
C VAL A 114 24.82 -16.84 -25.56
N ALA A 115 23.80 -16.60 -26.38
CA ALA A 115 22.95 -15.42 -26.27
C ALA A 115 21.50 -15.84 -25.99
N THR A 116 20.87 -15.11 -25.09
CA THR A 116 19.44 -15.22 -24.79
C THR A 116 18.77 -13.87 -25.04
N ARG A 117 17.56 -13.90 -25.60
CA ARG A 117 16.77 -12.71 -25.89
C ARG A 117 15.47 -12.76 -25.13
N SER A 118 14.96 -11.59 -24.75
CA SER A 118 13.66 -11.46 -24.12
C SER A 118 13.02 -10.11 -24.46
N LEU A 119 11.70 -10.06 -24.32
CA LEU A 119 10.93 -8.84 -24.40
C LEU A 119 10.29 -8.54 -23.06
N ASP A 120 10.34 -7.28 -22.66
CA ASP A 120 9.52 -6.77 -21.58
C ASP A 120 8.17 -6.40 -22.16
N LEU A 121 7.15 -7.23 -21.89
CA LEU A 121 5.80 -7.07 -22.41
C LEU A 121 4.85 -6.59 -21.32
N ARG A 122 3.90 -5.75 -21.71
CA ARG A 122 2.85 -5.26 -20.82
C ARG A 122 1.54 -5.10 -21.59
N TYR A 123 0.42 -5.06 -20.88
CA TYR A 123 -0.81 -4.56 -21.50
C TYR A 123 -0.68 -3.07 -21.79
N GLN A 124 -1.22 -2.62 -22.90
CA GLN A 124 -1.23 -1.21 -23.26
C GLN A 124 -1.81 -0.34 -22.14
N GLY A 125 -1.07 0.72 -21.74
CA GLY A 125 -1.45 1.59 -20.64
C GLY A 125 -1.17 1.04 -19.23
N VAL A 126 -0.45 -0.10 -19.11
CA VAL A 126 0.05 -0.64 -17.84
C VAL A 126 1.57 -0.49 -17.81
N ASP A 127 2.17 -0.01 -16.71
CA ASP A 127 3.63 0.21 -16.65
C ASP A 127 4.41 -1.03 -16.20
N SER A 128 3.79 -1.92 -15.40
CA SER A 128 4.45 -3.16 -15.03
C SER A 128 4.50 -4.10 -16.23
N TYR A 129 5.69 -4.55 -16.52
CA TYR A 129 5.95 -5.52 -17.58
C TYR A 129 6.33 -6.87 -17.00
N LEU A 130 6.17 -7.90 -17.82
CA LEU A 130 6.75 -9.21 -17.59
C LEU A 130 7.86 -9.43 -18.62
N THR A 131 9.02 -9.86 -18.15
CA THR A 131 10.11 -10.24 -19.05
C THR A 131 9.82 -11.63 -19.60
N ILE A 132 9.51 -11.71 -20.88
CA ILE A 132 9.17 -12.95 -21.60
C ILE A 132 10.38 -13.38 -22.41
N PRO A 133 10.98 -14.54 -22.14
CA PRO A 133 11.99 -15.12 -23.00
C PRO A 133 11.47 -15.26 -24.44
N TRP A 134 12.34 -15.07 -25.41
CA TRP A 134 11.96 -15.20 -26.83
C TRP A 134 11.43 -16.59 -27.13
N PRO A 135 10.11 -16.74 -27.46
CA PRO A 135 9.54 -18.07 -27.77
C PRO A 135 10.09 -18.60 -29.08
N THR A 136 10.20 -19.94 -29.20
CA THR A 136 10.69 -20.61 -30.42
C THR A 136 9.77 -20.44 -31.62
N ASP A 137 8.49 -20.18 -31.35
CA ASP A 137 7.42 -20.00 -32.36
C ASP A 137 7.00 -18.53 -32.54
N ASP A 138 7.70 -17.62 -31.89
CA ASP A 138 7.38 -16.18 -31.86
C ASP A 138 5.99 -15.85 -31.24
N ASP A 139 5.33 -16.77 -30.57
CA ASP A 139 4.03 -16.52 -29.93
C ASP A 139 4.19 -15.89 -28.55
N PHE A 140 4.51 -14.62 -28.56
CA PHE A 140 4.61 -13.81 -27.36
C PHE A 140 3.26 -13.60 -26.65
N THR A 141 2.16 -13.65 -27.36
CA THR A 141 0.83 -13.45 -26.78
C THR A 141 0.48 -14.59 -25.84
N THR A 142 0.64 -15.82 -26.27
CA THR A 142 0.40 -17.02 -25.46
C THR A 142 1.42 -17.09 -24.30
N ALA A 143 2.70 -16.83 -24.56
CA ALA A 143 3.74 -16.85 -23.53
C ALA A 143 3.48 -15.81 -22.42
N PHE A 144 3.12 -14.58 -22.81
CA PHE A 144 2.74 -13.53 -21.88
C PHE A 144 1.48 -13.91 -21.08
N ALA A 145 0.43 -14.42 -21.74
CA ALA A 145 -0.80 -14.82 -21.08
C ALA A 145 -0.55 -15.92 -20.02
N ALA A 146 0.30 -16.90 -20.31
CA ALA A 146 0.68 -17.95 -19.36
C ALA A 146 1.43 -17.35 -18.14
N ALA A 147 2.41 -16.49 -18.39
CA ALA A 147 3.18 -15.83 -17.33
C ALA A 147 2.30 -14.93 -16.47
N HIS A 148 1.43 -14.12 -17.11
CA HIS A 148 0.52 -13.20 -16.41
C HIS A 148 -0.51 -13.94 -15.56
N ARG A 149 -1.10 -15.03 -16.09
CA ARG A 149 -2.03 -15.87 -15.32
C ARG A 149 -1.34 -16.55 -14.14
N LYS A 150 -0.10 -17.00 -14.32
CA LYS A 150 0.69 -17.62 -13.25
C LYS A 150 0.97 -16.60 -12.13
N GLN A 151 1.34 -15.36 -12.48
CA GLN A 151 1.74 -14.34 -11.51
C GLN A 151 0.56 -13.66 -10.84
N TYR A 152 -0.51 -13.36 -11.59
CA TYR A 152 -1.62 -12.51 -11.11
C TYR A 152 -2.96 -13.23 -11.02
N GLY A 153 -3.09 -14.41 -11.58
CA GLY A 153 -4.30 -15.25 -11.52
C GLY A 153 -5.40 -14.92 -12.53
N TYR A 154 -5.24 -13.88 -13.35
CA TYR A 154 -6.25 -13.43 -14.33
C TYR A 154 -5.61 -12.93 -15.63
N LEU A 155 -6.46 -12.65 -16.65
CA LEU A 155 -6.06 -12.05 -17.93
C LEU A 155 -7.03 -10.91 -18.28
N HIS A 156 -6.52 -9.85 -18.89
CA HIS A 156 -7.36 -8.82 -19.52
C HIS A 156 -7.78 -9.29 -20.90
N GLN A 157 -9.06 -9.57 -21.07
CA GLN A 157 -9.61 -9.98 -22.37
C GLN A 157 -9.66 -8.78 -23.32
N GLY A 158 -9.17 -8.96 -24.57
CA GLY A 158 -9.26 -7.95 -25.62
C GLY A 158 -8.30 -6.78 -25.51
N ARG A 159 -7.44 -6.72 -24.48
CA ARG A 159 -6.46 -5.64 -24.33
C ARG A 159 -5.19 -5.95 -25.10
N GLN A 160 -4.70 -4.98 -25.87
CA GLN A 160 -3.48 -5.11 -26.66
C GLN A 160 -2.23 -5.18 -25.80
N LEU A 161 -1.20 -5.85 -26.29
CA LEU A 161 0.12 -5.90 -25.68
C LEU A 161 1.04 -4.85 -26.29
N GLU A 162 1.91 -4.31 -25.49
CA GLU A 162 2.95 -3.34 -25.82
C GLU A 162 4.31 -3.92 -25.45
N ILE A 163 5.29 -3.72 -26.33
CA ILE A 163 6.70 -4.03 -26.07
C ILE A 163 7.31 -2.81 -25.37
N ALA A 164 7.56 -2.90 -24.06
CA ALA A 164 8.18 -1.82 -23.31
C ALA A 164 9.69 -1.73 -23.62
N ALA A 165 10.37 -2.88 -23.61
CA ALA A 165 11.79 -2.96 -23.93
C ALA A 165 12.15 -4.32 -24.54
N ALA A 166 13.27 -4.36 -25.22
CA ALA A 166 13.88 -5.58 -25.72
C ALA A 166 15.27 -5.77 -25.09
N ARG A 167 15.60 -7.00 -24.72
CA ARG A 167 16.83 -7.34 -24.02
C ARG A 167 17.56 -8.47 -24.70
N VAL A 168 18.89 -8.39 -24.66
CA VAL A 168 19.78 -9.50 -24.99
C VAL A 168 20.83 -9.66 -23.90
N GLU A 169 21.01 -10.88 -23.45
CA GLU A 169 22.07 -11.28 -22.57
C GLU A 169 23.03 -12.20 -23.35
N VAL A 170 24.31 -11.87 -23.31
CA VAL A 170 25.37 -12.67 -23.90
C VAL A 170 26.26 -13.19 -22.80
N THR A 171 26.28 -14.50 -22.66
CA THR A 171 27.03 -15.21 -21.61
C THR A 171 28.17 -15.99 -22.24
N GLY A 172 29.40 -15.66 -21.83
CA GLY A 172 30.60 -16.44 -22.14
C GLY A 172 30.89 -17.40 -20.99
N ARG A 173 30.70 -18.67 -21.21
CA ARG A 173 30.96 -19.72 -20.21
C ARG A 173 32.46 -19.86 -19.96
N VAL A 174 32.88 -19.61 -18.74
CA VAL A 174 34.31 -19.66 -18.33
C VAL A 174 34.55 -20.77 -17.33
N ALA A 175 33.55 -21.05 -16.47
CA ALA A 175 33.68 -22.07 -15.43
C ALA A 175 33.65 -23.49 -16.01
N SER A 176 34.53 -24.34 -15.51
CA SER A 176 34.38 -25.78 -15.66
C SER A 176 33.18 -26.27 -14.89
N GLU A 177 32.45 -27.24 -15.44
CA GLU A 177 31.33 -27.88 -14.74
C GLU A 177 31.81 -28.38 -13.37
N LEU A 178 31.19 -27.90 -12.31
CA LEU A 178 31.38 -28.44 -10.98
C LEU A 178 30.89 -29.92 -11.01
N ALA A 179 31.67 -30.81 -10.50
CA ALA A 179 31.27 -32.21 -10.40
C ALA A 179 30.00 -32.31 -9.56
N PRO A 180 28.94 -33.00 -10.02
CA PRO A 180 27.69 -33.09 -9.27
C PRO A 180 27.95 -33.76 -7.92
N SER A 181 27.53 -33.09 -6.86
CA SER A 181 27.58 -33.62 -5.51
C SER A 181 26.64 -34.82 -5.36
N LYS A 182 27.08 -35.88 -4.72
CA LYS A 182 26.33 -37.14 -4.59
C LYS A 182 26.05 -37.44 -3.14
N ARG A 183 24.95 -38.09 -2.89
CA ARG A 183 24.68 -38.76 -1.61
C ARG A 183 25.65 -39.92 -1.41
N ALA A 184 26.16 -40.01 -0.20
CA ALA A 184 26.98 -41.13 0.23
C ALA A 184 26.18 -42.09 1.12
N THR A 185 26.80 -43.20 1.52
CA THR A 185 26.15 -44.14 2.46
C THR A 185 25.93 -43.46 3.79
N VAL A 186 24.72 -43.56 4.31
CA VAL A 186 24.32 -42.88 5.56
C VAL A 186 25.13 -43.41 6.74
N SER A 187 25.73 -42.49 7.52
CA SER A 187 26.40 -42.74 8.76
C SER A 187 25.91 -41.79 9.86
N GLN A 188 26.18 -42.12 11.11
CA GLN A 188 25.85 -41.26 12.26
C GLN A 188 27.14 -40.81 12.91
N PRO A 189 27.44 -39.51 12.88
CA PRO A 189 28.64 -38.98 13.49
C PRO A 189 28.56 -38.94 15.03
N THR A 190 29.71 -38.94 15.68
CA THR A 190 29.80 -38.77 17.13
C THR A 190 29.83 -37.27 17.48
N SER A 191 29.00 -36.84 18.45
CA SER A 191 29.04 -35.47 18.94
C SER A 191 30.26 -35.20 19.79
N ARG A 192 30.80 -33.96 19.74
CA ARG A 192 31.88 -33.51 20.64
C ARG A 192 31.41 -33.26 22.07
N GLY A 193 30.10 -33.14 22.29
CA GLY A 193 29.53 -32.83 23.58
C GLY A 193 28.08 -32.34 23.45
N THR A 194 27.56 -31.82 24.51
CA THR A 194 26.19 -31.32 24.57
C THR A 194 26.16 -29.90 25.12
N VAL A 195 25.34 -29.03 24.54
CA VAL A 195 25.09 -27.67 25.00
C VAL A 195 23.60 -27.47 25.28
N ARG A 196 23.28 -26.58 26.20
CA ARG A 196 21.90 -26.25 26.52
C ARG A 196 21.41 -25.13 25.65
N VAL A 197 20.39 -25.37 24.84
CA VAL A 197 19.81 -24.41 23.88
C VAL A 197 18.30 -24.31 24.08
N VAL A 198 17.73 -23.13 23.84
CA VAL A 198 16.28 -22.93 23.91
C VAL A 198 15.68 -23.07 22.51
N PHE A 199 14.77 -24.01 22.31
CA PHE A 199 13.95 -24.16 21.14
C PHE A 199 12.47 -24.09 21.52
N GLY A 200 11.70 -23.22 20.86
CA GLY A 200 10.27 -23.05 21.15
C GLY A 200 9.98 -22.74 22.62
N GLY A 201 10.83 -21.93 23.27
CA GLY A 201 10.70 -21.56 24.68
C GLY A 201 11.11 -22.65 25.67
N ARG A 202 11.59 -23.80 25.22
CA ARG A 202 12.02 -24.92 26.08
C ARG A 202 13.53 -25.13 26.00
N MET A 203 14.16 -25.26 27.19
CA MET A 203 15.56 -25.62 27.29
C MET A 203 15.75 -27.07 26.90
N GLN A 204 16.66 -27.37 25.97
CA GLN A 204 16.96 -28.73 25.52
C GLN A 204 18.47 -28.97 25.51
N ASP A 205 18.87 -30.17 25.89
CA ASP A 205 20.26 -30.60 25.73
C ASP A 205 20.48 -30.95 24.25
N THR A 206 21.42 -30.28 23.62
CA THR A 206 21.61 -30.26 22.17
C THR A 206 23.02 -30.73 21.82
N PRO A 207 23.18 -31.77 20.99
CA PRO A 207 24.49 -32.25 20.56
C PRO A 207 25.24 -31.19 19.78
N LEU A 208 26.54 -31.06 20.05
CA LEU A 208 27.46 -30.15 19.37
C LEU A 208 28.40 -30.96 18.46
N TYR A 209 28.48 -30.58 17.22
CA TYR A 209 29.33 -31.14 16.18
C TYR A 209 30.29 -30.09 15.63
N GLU A 210 31.46 -30.55 15.18
CA GLU A 210 32.41 -29.72 14.45
C GLU A 210 32.31 -30.03 12.95
N ARG A 211 32.10 -29.00 12.12
CA ARG A 211 31.88 -29.15 10.68
C ARG A 211 33.02 -29.92 9.99
N THR A 212 34.27 -29.69 10.41
CA THR A 212 35.43 -30.32 9.82
C THR A 212 35.60 -31.80 10.13
N GLU A 213 34.84 -32.31 11.09
CA GLU A 213 34.82 -33.74 11.46
C GLU A 213 33.68 -34.50 10.79
N LEU A 214 32.73 -33.77 10.16
CA LEU A 214 31.61 -34.38 9.43
C LEU A 214 32.08 -34.81 8.03
N THR A 215 31.67 -36.02 7.64
CA THR A 215 32.02 -36.61 6.36
C THR A 215 30.80 -36.86 5.50
N ALA A 216 31.00 -37.06 4.19
CA ALA A 216 29.94 -37.39 3.27
C ALA A 216 29.13 -38.62 3.73
N GLY A 217 27.81 -38.47 3.81
CA GLY A 217 26.89 -39.50 4.30
C GLY A 217 26.50 -39.37 5.76
N ASP A 218 27.19 -38.49 6.54
CA ASP A 218 26.78 -38.26 7.92
C ASP A 218 25.41 -37.59 7.98
N ARG A 219 24.53 -38.12 8.85
CA ARG A 219 23.19 -37.63 9.04
C ARG A 219 22.96 -37.26 10.52
N LEU A 220 22.53 -36.04 10.73
CA LEU A 220 22.21 -35.47 12.03
C LEU A 220 20.70 -35.27 12.13
N VAL A 221 20.13 -35.60 13.28
CA VAL A 221 18.73 -35.33 13.60
C VAL A 221 18.71 -34.18 14.57
N GLY A 222 17.89 -33.15 14.28
CA GLY A 222 17.72 -32.00 15.17
C GLY A 222 16.96 -32.36 16.46
N PRO A 223 17.23 -31.65 17.57
CA PRO A 223 18.07 -30.46 17.61
C PRO A 223 19.57 -30.80 17.57
N ALA A 224 20.36 -30.02 16.82
CA ALA A 224 21.81 -30.14 16.79
C ALA A 224 22.45 -28.78 16.47
N ILE A 225 23.67 -28.55 17.00
CA ILE A 225 24.50 -27.40 16.64
C ILE A 225 25.71 -27.90 15.86
N ILE A 226 26.01 -27.28 14.74
CA ILE A 226 27.22 -27.54 13.95
C ILE A 226 28.05 -26.28 13.97
N SER A 227 29.21 -26.36 14.62
CA SER A 227 30.19 -25.28 14.72
C SER A 227 31.18 -25.34 13.56
N GLU A 228 31.54 -24.21 13.02
CA GLU A 228 32.57 -24.05 12.01
C GLU A 228 33.28 -22.68 12.18
N PRO A 229 34.49 -22.49 11.65
CA PRO A 229 35.30 -21.28 11.91
C PRO A 229 34.61 -19.96 11.55
N MET A 230 33.75 -19.96 10.52
CA MET A 230 33.14 -18.75 9.97
C MET A 230 31.63 -18.68 10.20
N SER A 231 30.99 -19.70 10.75
CA SER A 231 29.58 -19.81 10.86
C SER A 231 29.15 -20.79 11.97
N THR A 232 27.88 -20.78 12.29
CA THR A 232 27.25 -21.80 13.14
C THR A 232 25.91 -22.18 12.51
N THR A 233 25.73 -23.47 12.26
CA THR A 233 24.46 -23.99 11.75
C THR A 233 23.63 -24.53 12.89
N VAL A 234 22.38 -24.11 12.97
CA VAL A 234 21.37 -24.62 13.90
C VAL A 234 20.43 -25.54 13.15
N VAL A 235 20.47 -26.84 13.47
CA VAL A 235 19.47 -27.82 13.03
C VAL A 235 18.36 -27.84 14.07
N GLU A 236 17.22 -27.25 13.75
CA GLU A 236 16.10 -27.16 14.70
C GLU A 236 15.39 -28.51 14.91
N PRO A 237 14.63 -28.68 16.01
CA PRO A 237 13.77 -29.86 16.18
C PRO A 237 12.84 -30.06 14.97
N GLY A 238 12.70 -31.30 14.51
CA GLY A 238 11.93 -31.66 13.31
C GLY A 238 12.68 -31.47 11.99
N TRP A 239 13.94 -31.08 12.03
CA TRP A 239 14.84 -31.01 10.88
C TRP A 239 15.89 -32.11 10.96
N HIS A 240 16.39 -32.53 9.83
CA HIS A 240 17.60 -33.38 9.75
C HIS A 240 18.58 -32.80 8.73
N ALA A 241 19.85 -32.96 9.00
CA ALA A 241 20.94 -32.52 8.15
C ALA A 241 21.67 -33.71 7.55
N GLU A 242 22.01 -33.65 6.27
CA GLU A 242 22.77 -34.65 5.55
C GLU A 242 23.97 -34.02 4.85
N ILE A 243 25.16 -34.59 4.96
CA ILE A 243 26.36 -34.09 4.31
C ILE A 243 26.55 -34.81 2.97
N PHE A 244 26.72 -34.07 1.89
CA PHE A 244 26.94 -34.54 0.54
C PHE A 244 28.46 -34.67 0.22
N SER A 245 28.78 -35.32 -0.89
CA SER A 245 30.15 -35.62 -1.28
C SER A 245 31.03 -34.40 -1.55
N GLY A 246 30.45 -33.29 -1.90
CA GLY A 246 31.16 -32.01 -2.06
C GLY A 246 31.28 -31.21 -0.77
N GLY A 247 30.79 -31.77 0.34
CA GLY A 247 30.79 -31.11 1.65
C GLY A 247 29.60 -30.22 1.92
N GLU A 248 28.62 -30.14 1.04
CA GLU A 248 27.39 -29.37 1.24
C GLU A 248 26.55 -30.00 2.35
N LEU A 249 25.86 -29.16 3.12
CA LEU A 249 24.93 -29.55 4.16
C LEU A 249 23.51 -29.28 3.65
N LEU A 250 22.72 -30.33 3.50
CA LEU A 250 21.31 -30.22 3.17
C LEU A 250 20.47 -30.44 4.41
N LEU A 251 19.78 -29.38 4.87
CA LEU A 251 18.77 -29.47 5.92
C LEU A 251 17.43 -29.77 5.28
N THR A 252 16.73 -30.78 5.82
CA THR A 252 15.40 -31.16 5.33
C THR A 252 14.43 -31.19 6.50
N ASP A 253 13.29 -30.55 6.30
CA ASP A 253 12.17 -30.56 7.23
C ASP A 253 11.47 -31.94 7.19
N SER A 254 11.35 -32.61 8.33
CA SER A 254 10.66 -33.89 8.45
C SER A 254 9.14 -33.79 8.41
N GLY A 255 8.60 -32.55 8.50
CA GLY A 255 7.17 -32.30 8.62
C GLY A 255 6.56 -32.69 9.98
N GLU A 256 7.35 -33.26 10.89
CA GLU A 256 6.94 -33.58 12.25
C GLU A 256 7.17 -32.38 13.17
N HIS A 257 6.29 -31.39 13.06
CA HIS A 257 6.30 -30.24 13.97
C HIS A 257 5.27 -30.49 15.08
N ALA A 258 5.73 -30.49 16.33
CA ALA A 258 4.83 -30.21 17.43
C ALA A 258 4.26 -28.81 17.18
N ALA A 259 2.92 -28.68 17.06
CA ALA A 259 2.26 -27.38 16.99
C ALA A 259 2.87 -26.48 18.08
N GLU A 260 3.35 -25.30 17.71
CA GLU A 260 3.89 -24.37 18.68
C GLU A 260 2.79 -24.14 19.73
N ASN A 261 2.98 -24.63 20.93
CA ASN A 261 2.02 -24.47 22.04
C ASN A 261 2.12 -23.00 22.50
N VAL A 262 1.60 -22.11 21.66
CA VAL A 262 1.48 -20.70 21.97
C VAL A 262 0.30 -20.54 22.91
N SER A 263 0.54 -20.07 24.13
CA SER A 263 -0.55 -19.68 25.02
C SER A 263 -1.34 -18.56 24.38
N TYR A 264 -2.64 -18.75 24.23
CA TYR A 264 -3.54 -17.72 23.71
C TYR A 264 -4.43 -17.10 24.78
N ALA A 265 -4.45 -17.63 25.99
CA ALA A 265 -5.24 -17.12 27.10
C ALA A 265 -4.66 -15.80 27.67
N VAL A 266 -3.34 -15.63 27.63
CA VAL A 266 -2.63 -14.43 28.06
C VAL A 266 -1.67 -14.04 26.97
N ALA A 267 -1.63 -12.74 26.63
CA ALA A 267 -0.72 -12.21 25.61
C ALA A 267 0.74 -12.40 26.03
N ASP A 268 1.49 -13.15 25.24
CA ASP A 268 2.95 -13.16 25.33
C ASP A 268 3.49 -11.95 24.58
N PRO A 269 4.32 -11.07 25.18
CA PRO A 269 4.82 -9.87 24.54
C PRO A 269 5.62 -10.14 23.24
N VAL A 270 6.35 -11.26 23.17
CA VAL A 270 7.12 -11.62 21.98
C VAL A 270 6.18 -12.04 20.85
N PHE A 271 5.21 -12.90 21.15
CA PHE A 271 4.23 -13.31 20.14
C PHE A 271 3.28 -12.17 19.75
N LEU A 272 3.00 -11.23 20.64
CA LEU A 272 2.24 -10.02 20.30
C LEU A 272 2.94 -9.24 19.19
N GLU A 273 4.24 -9.03 19.31
CA GLU A 273 5.05 -8.35 18.29
C GLU A 273 5.16 -9.19 17.00
N VAL A 274 5.35 -10.50 17.11
CA VAL A 274 5.40 -11.41 15.95
C VAL A 274 4.08 -11.36 15.17
N PHE A 275 2.94 -11.50 15.82
CA PHE A 275 1.63 -11.47 15.15
C PHE A 275 1.31 -10.09 14.58
N ASN A 276 1.68 -9.01 15.28
CA ASN A 276 1.55 -7.65 14.75
C ASN A 276 2.28 -7.51 13.42
N ASN A 277 3.56 -7.93 13.38
CA ASN A 277 4.37 -7.85 12.16
C ASN A 277 3.87 -8.79 11.05
N LEU A 278 3.45 -10.01 11.37
CA LEU A 278 2.91 -10.95 10.38
C LEU A 278 1.65 -10.40 9.72
N LEU A 279 0.70 -9.90 10.50
CA LEU A 279 -0.57 -9.36 9.98
C LEU A 279 -0.35 -8.05 9.20
N ALA A 280 0.53 -7.16 9.68
CA ALA A 280 0.90 -5.95 8.95
C ALA A 280 1.58 -6.28 7.60
N ASN A 281 2.46 -7.30 7.58
CA ASN A 281 3.10 -7.77 6.36
C ASN A 281 2.10 -8.36 5.35
N ILE A 282 1.08 -9.09 5.80
CA ILE A 282 0.01 -9.59 4.90
C ILE A 282 -0.71 -8.40 4.24
N ALA A 283 -1.10 -7.38 5.02
CA ALA A 283 -1.72 -6.17 4.47
C ALA A 283 -0.80 -5.42 3.49
N ALA A 284 0.51 -5.38 3.77
CA ALA A 284 1.51 -4.77 2.87
C ALA A 284 1.64 -5.56 1.55
N GLN A 285 1.64 -6.90 1.60
CA GLN A 285 1.69 -7.74 0.39
C GLN A 285 0.43 -7.60 -0.47
N MET A 286 -0.75 -7.45 0.15
CA MET A 286 -1.96 -7.09 -0.57
C MET A 286 -1.77 -5.78 -1.35
N GLY A 287 -1.16 -4.76 -0.73
CA GLY A 287 -0.87 -3.48 -1.37
C GLY A 287 0.11 -3.60 -2.55
N VAL A 288 1.16 -4.41 -2.42
CA VAL A 288 2.10 -4.69 -3.51
C VAL A 288 1.38 -5.35 -4.69
N THR A 289 0.53 -6.35 -4.41
CA THR A 289 -0.26 -7.02 -5.45
C THR A 289 -1.19 -6.02 -6.15
N LEU A 290 -1.92 -5.21 -5.39
CA LEU A 290 -2.83 -4.20 -5.94
C LEU A 290 -2.09 -3.21 -6.86
N ARG A 291 -0.99 -2.64 -6.39
CA ARG A 291 -0.16 -1.72 -7.17
C ARG A 291 0.33 -2.34 -8.47
N ASN A 292 0.83 -3.57 -8.42
CA ASN A 292 1.44 -4.23 -9.57
C ASN A 292 0.42 -4.65 -10.64
N THR A 293 -0.83 -4.85 -10.26
CA THR A 293 -1.88 -5.36 -11.15
C THR A 293 -2.86 -4.28 -11.59
N ALA A 294 -2.91 -3.14 -10.91
CA ALA A 294 -3.80 -2.03 -11.24
C ALA A 294 -3.42 -1.32 -12.56
N SER A 295 -4.38 -0.59 -13.12
CA SER A 295 -4.27 0.10 -14.40
C SER A 295 -4.22 1.62 -14.27
N SER A 296 -4.96 2.19 -13.30
CA SER A 296 -5.06 3.63 -13.15
C SER A 296 -3.80 4.26 -12.57
N VAL A 297 -3.53 5.51 -12.93
CA VAL A 297 -2.44 6.32 -12.35
C VAL A 297 -2.63 6.48 -10.84
N ASN A 298 -3.89 6.62 -10.39
CA ASN A 298 -4.18 6.81 -8.97
C ASN A 298 -3.70 5.65 -8.11
N VAL A 299 -4.02 4.42 -8.48
CA VAL A 299 -3.61 3.22 -7.72
C VAL A 299 -2.12 2.95 -7.89
N LYS A 300 -1.62 3.07 -9.11
CA LYS A 300 -0.29 2.59 -9.47
C LYS A 300 0.84 3.56 -9.15
N GLU A 301 0.68 4.84 -9.51
CA GLU A 301 1.70 5.88 -9.36
C GLU A 301 1.52 6.66 -8.06
N ARG A 302 0.28 7.06 -7.78
CA ARG A 302 -0.03 7.86 -6.61
C ARG A 302 -0.19 7.04 -5.33
N LEU A 303 -0.33 5.71 -5.44
CA LEU A 303 -0.57 4.78 -4.35
C LEU A 303 -1.81 5.14 -3.50
N ASP A 304 -2.86 5.59 -4.19
CA ASP A 304 -4.11 6.04 -3.58
C ASP A 304 -5.03 4.85 -3.27
N PHE A 305 -4.59 4.03 -2.36
CA PHE A 305 -5.32 2.84 -1.91
C PHE A 305 -4.91 2.44 -0.48
N SER A 306 -5.70 1.57 0.13
CA SER A 306 -5.41 0.97 1.43
C SER A 306 -5.83 -0.49 1.46
N CYS A 307 -5.06 -1.33 2.16
CA CYS A 307 -5.34 -2.74 2.38
C CYS A 307 -5.37 -3.04 3.87
N ALA A 308 -6.31 -3.89 4.30
CA ALA A 308 -6.50 -4.18 5.71
C ALA A 308 -7.09 -5.58 5.96
N ILE A 309 -6.90 -6.05 7.19
CA ILE A 309 -7.37 -7.34 7.71
C ILE A 309 -8.33 -7.08 8.86
N PHE A 310 -9.40 -7.87 8.90
CA PHE A 310 -10.47 -7.73 9.89
C PHE A 310 -10.78 -9.07 10.56
N THR A 311 -11.27 -9.00 11.80
CA THR A 311 -11.85 -10.14 12.51
C THR A 311 -13.16 -10.60 11.83
N ALA A 312 -13.67 -11.76 12.22
CA ALA A 312 -14.93 -12.30 11.73
C ALA A 312 -16.15 -11.38 11.97
N ASP A 313 -16.11 -10.52 12.96
CA ASP A 313 -17.13 -9.51 13.28
C ASP A 313 -16.82 -8.12 12.66
N GLY A 314 -15.82 -8.03 11.80
CA GLY A 314 -15.51 -6.86 11.00
C GLY A 314 -14.67 -5.78 11.72
N ARG A 315 -14.05 -6.08 12.88
CA ARG A 315 -13.14 -5.13 13.55
C ARG A 315 -11.79 -5.09 12.85
N LEU A 316 -11.27 -3.89 12.63
CA LEU A 316 -9.95 -3.68 12.04
C LEU A 316 -8.85 -4.24 12.98
N VAL A 317 -7.98 -5.06 12.42
CA VAL A 317 -6.85 -5.66 13.14
C VAL A 317 -5.52 -5.07 12.70
N ALA A 318 -5.26 -5.10 11.41
CA ALA A 318 -4.02 -4.61 10.83
C ALA A 318 -4.28 -3.97 9.47
N ASN A 319 -3.50 -2.95 9.17
CA ASN A 319 -3.46 -2.29 7.87
C ASN A 319 -2.00 -2.01 7.49
N ALA A 320 -1.74 -1.87 6.21
CA ALA A 320 -0.46 -1.34 5.77
C ALA A 320 -0.42 0.21 5.95
N PRO A 321 0.76 0.83 5.96
CA PRO A 321 0.90 2.29 6.08
C PRO A 321 0.49 3.00 4.79
N HIS A 322 -0.79 2.93 4.47
CA HIS A 322 -1.44 3.50 3.29
C HIS A 322 -2.12 4.84 3.62
N VAL A 323 -3.20 5.18 2.88
CA VAL A 323 -3.85 6.50 2.95
C VAL A 323 -4.61 6.69 4.28
N PRO A 324 -4.31 7.72 5.08
CA PRO A 324 -4.90 7.89 6.41
C PRO A 324 -6.41 8.04 6.44
N VAL A 325 -7.02 8.71 5.46
CA VAL A 325 -8.49 8.89 5.41
C VAL A 325 -9.26 7.57 5.28
N HIS A 326 -8.63 6.52 4.80
CA HIS A 326 -9.26 5.20 4.65
C HIS A 326 -9.33 4.40 5.96
N LEU A 327 -8.47 4.69 6.94
CA LEU A 327 -8.21 3.83 8.09
C LEU A 327 -9.45 3.49 8.94
N GLY A 328 -10.15 4.48 9.45
CA GLY A 328 -11.35 4.26 10.28
C GLY A 328 -12.59 3.90 9.46
N ALA A 329 -12.67 4.40 8.23
CA ALA A 329 -13.80 4.23 7.35
C ALA A 329 -13.98 2.77 6.87
N MET A 330 -12.88 2.04 6.64
CA MET A 330 -12.95 0.66 6.14
C MET A 330 -13.61 -0.30 7.13
N GLU A 331 -13.42 -0.12 8.43
CA GLU A 331 -14.09 -0.95 9.44
C GLU A 331 -15.61 -0.81 9.37
N GLU A 332 -16.09 0.42 9.26
CA GLU A 332 -17.52 0.70 9.15
C GLU A 332 -18.12 0.07 7.88
N THR A 333 -17.40 0.16 6.76
CA THR A 333 -17.79 -0.49 5.50
C THR A 333 -17.89 -2.00 5.64
N VAL A 334 -16.87 -2.65 6.22
CA VAL A 334 -16.87 -4.12 6.38
C VAL A 334 -18.03 -4.57 7.26
N ARG A 335 -18.31 -3.86 8.35
CA ARG A 335 -19.46 -4.14 9.23
C ARG A 335 -20.80 -3.98 8.53
N HIS A 336 -20.96 -2.95 7.69
CA HIS A 336 -22.17 -2.78 6.88
C HIS A 336 -22.35 -3.93 5.88
N ILE A 337 -21.27 -4.37 5.22
CA ILE A 337 -21.31 -5.51 4.30
C ILE A 337 -21.68 -6.79 5.05
N ILE A 338 -21.13 -7.05 6.22
CA ILE A 338 -21.48 -8.21 7.05
C ILE A 338 -22.97 -8.17 7.41
N ALA A 339 -23.48 -7.02 7.87
CA ALA A 339 -24.89 -6.86 8.25
C ALA A 339 -25.83 -7.05 7.06
N ALA A 340 -25.45 -6.56 5.88
CA ALA A 340 -26.25 -6.68 4.65
C ALA A 340 -26.18 -8.07 4.01
N ASN A 341 -25.15 -8.88 4.32
CA ASN A 341 -24.92 -10.20 3.75
C ASN A 341 -24.71 -11.26 4.84
N PRO A 342 -25.75 -11.70 5.54
CA PRO A 342 -25.62 -12.66 6.64
C PRO A 342 -25.11 -14.06 6.22
N SER A 343 -25.07 -14.33 4.91
CA SER A 343 -24.63 -15.61 4.34
C SER A 343 -23.69 -15.37 3.16
N LEU A 344 -22.44 -14.97 3.44
CA LEU A 344 -21.37 -14.94 2.45
C LEU A 344 -20.79 -16.35 2.27
N ALA A 345 -20.80 -16.85 1.04
CA ALA A 345 -20.26 -18.16 0.69
C ALA A 345 -18.74 -18.10 0.41
N PRO A 346 -18.01 -19.24 0.49
CA PRO A 346 -16.65 -19.32 -0.01
C PRO A 346 -16.55 -18.88 -1.47
N GLY A 347 -15.62 -17.98 -1.76
CA GLY A 347 -15.43 -17.43 -3.10
C GLY A 347 -16.29 -16.21 -3.43
N ASP A 348 -17.13 -15.74 -2.52
CA ASP A 348 -17.84 -14.47 -2.67
C ASP A 348 -16.90 -13.28 -2.49
N VAL A 349 -17.13 -12.21 -3.26
CA VAL A 349 -16.48 -10.91 -3.11
C VAL A 349 -17.51 -9.80 -3.32
N VAL A 350 -17.53 -8.84 -2.42
CA VAL A 350 -18.50 -7.74 -2.44
C VAL A 350 -17.78 -6.41 -2.66
N ALA A 351 -18.31 -5.56 -3.54
CA ALA A 351 -17.85 -4.19 -3.76
C ALA A 351 -18.89 -3.17 -3.32
N THR A 352 -18.44 -2.06 -2.77
CA THR A 352 -19.24 -0.89 -2.42
C THR A 352 -18.41 0.38 -2.45
N ASN A 353 -19.08 1.52 -2.75
CA ASN A 353 -18.48 2.85 -2.57
C ASN A 353 -19.44 3.78 -1.83
N ASP A 354 -20.51 3.25 -1.20
CA ASP A 354 -21.56 4.05 -0.56
C ASP A 354 -21.01 4.83 0.65
N PRO A 355 -20.93 6.18 0.59
CA PRO A 355 -20.38 6.99 1.68
C PRO A 355 -21.27 6.99 2.93
N TYR A 356 -22.54 6.62 2.80
CA TYR A 356 -23.48 6.51 3.91
C TYR A 356 -23.58 5.10 4.51
N ALA A 357 -22.78 4.17 3.97
CA ALA A 357 -22.60 2.81 4.49
C ALA A 357 -21.13 2.53 4.83
N GLY A 358 -20.41 3.53 5.37
CA GLY A 358 -19.03 3.45 5.78
C GLY A 358 -17.99 3.72 4.67
N GLY A 359 -18.43 4.06 3.45
CA GLY A 359 -17.56 4.58 2.40
C GLY A 359 -17.05 5.99 2.73
N SER A 360 -16.03 6.47 2.03
CA SER A 360 -15.55 7.84 2.14
C SER A 360 -16.25 8.78 1.16
N HIS A 361 -16.08 8.53 -0.13
CA HIS A 361 -16.77 9.17 -1.26
C HIS A 361 -16.81 8.20 -2.46
N LEU A 362 -17.59 8.54 -3.51
CA LEU A 362 -17.85 7.57 -4.58
C LEU A 362 -16.63 7.04 -5.33
N PRO A 363 -15.55 7.81 -5.61
CA PRO A 363 -14.35 7.29 -6.24
C PRO A 363 -13.65 6.17 -5.45
N ASP A 364 -13.87 6.10 -4.14
CA ASP A 364 -13.24 5.13 -3.24
C ASP A 364 -14.01 3.79 -3.24
N ILE A 365 -13.75 2.94 -4.23
CA ILE A 365 -14.35 1.61 -4.27
C ILE A 365 -13.67 0.71 -3.26
N THR A 366 -14.45 0.15 -2.34
CA THR A 366 -14.01 -0.85 -1.36
C THR A 366 -14.43 -2.23 -1.81
N VAL A 367 -13.47 -3.17 -1.85
CA VAL A 367 -13.69 -4.59 -2.14
C VAL A 367 -13.43 -5.39 -0.89
N VAL A 368 -14.39 -6.25 -0.51
CA VAL A 368 -14.34 -7.07 0.72
C VAL A 368 -14.48 -8.54 0.37
N THR A 369 -13.59 -9.36 0.93
CA THR A 369 -13.55 -10.81 0.70
C THR A 369 -13.59 -11.54 2.05
N PRO A 370 -14.58 -12.42 2.28
CA PRO A 370 -14.62 -13.29 3.45
C PRO A 370 -13.57 -14.40 3.35
N VAL A 371 -12.89 -14.68 4.44
CA VAL A 371 -11.92 -15.78 4.58
C VAL A 371 -12.56 -16.87 5.41
N HIS A 372 -12.82 -18.02 4.80
CA HIS A 372 -13.50 -19.14 5.42
C HIS A 372 -12.50 -20.17 5.94
N ASN A 373 -12.83 -20.80 7.08
CA ASN A 373 -12.12 -21.96 7.56
C ASN A 373 -12.58 -23.25 6.84
N ALA A 374 -11.95 -24.37 7.17
CA ALA A 374 -12.25 -25.68 6.57
C ALA A 374 -13.70 -26.14 6.80
N ALA A 375 -14.39 -25.61 7.83
CA ALA A 375 -15.80 -25.89 8.10
C ALA A 375 -16.76 -24.97 7.33
N GLY A 376 -16.27 -24.07 6.46
CA GLY A 376 -17.07 -23.14 5.69
C GLY A 376 -17.61 -21.94 6.49
N LYS A 377 -17.11 -21.72 7.71
CA LYS A 377 -17.44 -20.53 8.52
C LYS A 377 -16.46 -19.41 8.23
N VAL A 378 -16.96 -18.17 8.16
CA VAL A 378 -16.10 -16.99 8.04
C VAL A 378 -15.29 -16.80 9.33
N SER A 379 -13.98 -16.80 9.22
CA SER A 379 -13.03 -16.57 10.30
C SER A 379 -12.46 -15.16 10.29
N PHE A 380 -12.26 -14.58 9.09
CA PHE A 380 -11.66 -13.25 8.89
C PHE A 380 -12.22 -12.58 7.64
N PHE A 381 -11.87 -11.32 7.47
CA PHE A 381 -12.07 -10.61 6.20
C PHE A 381 -10.77 -9.94 5.76
N THR A 382 -10.53 -9.95 4.45
CA THR A 382 -9.57 -9.06 3.79
C THR A 382 -10.33 -8.02 3.03
N ALA A 383 -9.90 -6.76 3.10
CA ALA A 383 -10.48 -5.71 2.31
C ALA A 383 -9.42 -4.74 1.81
N ASN A 384 -9.71 -4.12 0.68
CA ASN A 384 -8.96 -2.98 0.19
C ASN A 384 -9.91 -1.91 -0.34
N ARG A 385 -9.44 -0.66 -0.31
CA ARG A 385 -10.12 0.51 -0.87
C ARG A 385 -9.16 1.19 -1.81
N ALA A 386 -9.61 1.53 -3.00
CA ALA A 386 -8.82 2.23 -3.99
C ALA A 386 -9.60 3.41 -4.58
N HIS A 387 -8.93 4.55 -4.74
CA HIS A 387 -9.49 5.72 -5.38
C HIS A 387 -9.41 5.58 -6.91
N HIS A 388 -10.54 5.32 -7.53
CA HIS A 388 -10.67 5.26 -8.98
C HIS A 388 -10.58 6.66 -9.59
N ALA A 389 -9.78 6.82 -10.64
CA ALA A 389 -9.57 8.11 -11.28
C ALA A 389 -10.86 8.67 -11.93
N GLU A 390 -11.81 7.81 -12.25
CA GLU A 390 -13.05 8.16 -12.94
C GLU A 390 -14.16 7.19 -12.54
N ILE A 391 -15.26 7.68 -12.03
CA ILE A 391 -16.44 6.89 -11.62
C ILE A 391 -17.77 7.48 -12.14
N GLY A 392 -17.71 8.37 -13.14
CA GLY A 392 -18.86 9.14 -13.63
C GLY A 392 -19.01 10.48 -12.92
N GLY A 393 -20.22 10.99 -12.88
CA GLY A 393 -20.52 12.30 -12.31
C GLY A 393 -20.50 13.43 -13.35
N ILE A 394 -20.93 14.63 -12.90
CA ILE A 394 -21.09 15.79 -13.79
C ILE A 394 -19.77 16.41 -14.28
N ALA A 395 -18.63 16.07 -13.63
CA ALA A 395 -17.31 16.55 -14.01
C ALA A 395 -16.32 15.39 -14.18
N PRO A 396 -15.33 15.49 -15.10
CA PRO A 396 -14.24 14.54 -15.22
C PRO A 396 -13.43 14.43 -13.91
N GLY A 397 -12.99 13.21 -13.56
CA GLY A 397 -12.26 12.94 -12.32
C GLY A 397 -13.14 12.68 -11.10
N SER A 398 -14.48 12.67 -11.29
CA SER A 398 -15.47 12.20 -10.31
C SER A 398 -15.46 12.88 -8.94
N MET A 399 -15.00 14.11 -8.88
CA MET A 399 -15.16 15.01 -7.75
C MET A 399 -15.60 16.39 -8.26
N PRO A 400 -16.88 16.55 -8.65
CA PRO A 400 -17.38 17.81 -9.14
C PRO A 400 -17.31 18.87 -8.03
N PRO A 401 -16.70 20.03 -8.28
CA PRO A 401 -16.57 21.06 -7.23
C PRO A 401 -17.90 21.68 -6.82
N LEU A 402 -18.90 21.64 -7.69
CA LEU A 402 -20.19 22.29 -7.52
C LEU A 402 -21.36 21.29 -7.36
N SER A 403 -21.08 20.01 -7.07
CA SER A 403 -22.11 19.01 -6.81
C SER A 403 -22.93 19.36 -5.57
N THR A 404 -24.22 19.11 -5.64
CA THR A 404 -25.19 19.36 -4.57
C THR A 404 -25.80 18.08 -4.00
N ASN A 405 -25.70 16.99 -4.75
CA ASN A 405 -26.19 15.69 -4.37
C ASN A 405 -25.28 14.56 -4.82
N LEU A 406 -25.47 13.37 -4.25
CA LEU A 406 -24.59 12.23 -4.46
C LEU A 406 -24.61 11.70 -5.92
N ALA A 407 -25.77 11.80 -6.62
CA ALA A 407 -25.88 11.35 -8.01
C ALA A 407 -24.98 12.15 -8.96
N GLU A 408 -24.75 13.43 -8.67
CA GLU A 408 -23.86 14.30 -9.43
C GLU A 408 -22.37 13.94 -9.26
N GLU A 409 -22.00 13.23 -8.18
CA GLU A 409 -20.62 12.86 -7.86
C GLU A 409 -20.14 11.58 -8.55
N GLY A 410 -21.07 10.76 -9.06
CA GLY A 410 -20.70 9.54 -9.80
C GLY A 410 -21.66 8.38 -9.61
N VAL A 411 -21.22 7.21 -10.05
CA VAL A 411 -21.99 5.97 -9.96
C VAL A 411 -21.89 5.38 -8.56
N LEU A 412 -23.04 5.20 -7.91
CA LEU A 412 -23.14 4.57 -6.60
C LEU A 412 -23.20 3.04 -6.72
N ILE A 413 -22.25 2.36 -6.10
CA ILE A 413 -22.18 0.90 -5.98
C ILE A 413 -22.61 0.51 -4.57
N ARG A 414 -23.75 -0.10 -4.42
CA ARG A 414 -24.30 -0.55 -3.13
C ARG A 414 -24.19 -2.05 -3.01
N ASN A 415 -23.28 -2.54 -2.14
CA ASN A 415 -23.21 -3.94 -1.74
C ASN A 415 -23.34 -4.93 -2.92
N LEU A 416 -22.62 -4.66 -4.01
CA LEU A 416 -22.64 -5.46 -5.23
C LEU A 416 -21.74 -6.68 -5.08
N ARG A 417 -22.28 -7.88 -5.26
CA ARG A 417 -21.51 -9.11 -5.27
C ARG A 417 -20.81 -9.28 -6.63
N ILE A 418 -19.56 -8.82 -6.73
CA ILE A 418 -18.75 -8.84 -7.97
C ILE A 418 -18.13 -10.20 -8.29
N VAL A 419 -18.05 -11.10 -7.30
CA VAL A 419 -17.73 -12.52 -7.48
C VAL A 419 -18.71 -13.30 -6.61
N ALA A 420 -19.32 -14.35 -7.14
CA ALA A 420 -20.26 -15.20 -6.44
C ALA A 420 -19.83 -16.67 -6.57
N GLY A 421 -19.49 -17.31 -5.44
CA GLY A 421 -19.03 -18.70 -5.42
C GLY A 421 -17.80 -18.96 -6.31
N GLY A 422 -16.96 -17.94 -6.53
CA GLY A 422 -15.80 -18.00 -7.42
C GLY A 422 -16.06 -17.56 -8.86
N GLU A 423 -17.32 -17.36 -9.27
CA GLU A 423 -17.70 -16.91 -10.61
C GLU A 423 -17.77 -15.38 -10.69
N SER A 424 -17.07 -14.80 -11.67
CA SER A 424 -17.02 -13.35 -11.89
C SER A 424 -18.37 -12.78 -12.35
N ARG A 425 -18.77 -11.65 -11.75
CA ARG A 425 -19.93 -10.86 -12.14
C ARG A 425 -19.54 -9.43 -12.54
N LEU A 426 -18.38 -9.24 -13.08
CA LEU A 426 -17.91 -7.92 -13.51
C LEU A 426 -18.78 -7.31 -14.61
N ASP A 427 -19.56 -8.10 -15.36
CA ASP A 427 -20.53 -7.59 -16.33
C ASP A 427 -21.70 -6.85 -15.66
N GLU A 428 -22.09 -7.24 -14.45
CA GLU A 428 -23.08 -6.51 -13.66
C GLU A 428 -22.52 -5.14 -13.22
N LEU A 429 -21.25 -5.11 -12.79
CA LEU A 429 -20.55 -3.88 -12.48
C LEU A 429 -20.40 -2.99 -13.73
N ARG A 430 -20.03 -3.57 -14.88
CA ARG A 430 -19.97 -2.85 -16.16
C ARG A 430 -21.31 -2.19 -16.47
N SER A 431 -22.40 -2.94 -16.37
CA SER A 431 -23.74 -2.43 -16.64
C SER A 431 -24.11 -1.27 -15.71
N LEU A 432 -23.71 -1.36 -14.44
CA LEU A 432 -23.92 -0.29 -13.47
C LEU A 432 -23.10 0.95 -13.81
N LEU A 433 -21.81 0.79 -14.13
CA LEU A 433 -20.89 1.90 -14.45
C LEU A 433 -21.25 2.62 -15.76
N THR A 434 -21.87 1.93 -16.72
CA THR A 434 -22.33 2.50 -18.00
C THR A 434 -23.76 3.02 -17.96
N GLY A 435 -24.50 2.71 -16.91
CA GLY A 435 -25.88 3.14 -16.73
C GLY A 435 -26.01 4.49 -16.02
N GLY A 436 -27.27 4.94 -15.87
CA GLY A 436 -27.58 6.17 -15.15
C GLY A 436 -27.34 7.46 -15.93
N ALA A 437 -27.57 8.59 -15.24
CA ALA A 437 -27.48 9.94 -15.85
C ALA A 437 -26.05 10.38 -16.15
N TYR A 438 -25.09 9.94 -15.33
CA TYR A 438 -23.69 10.36 -15.39
C TYR A 438 -22.76 9.14 -15.35
N PRO A 439 -22.66 8.36 -16.44
CA PRO A 439 -21.89 7.13 -16.48
C PRO A 439 -20.38 7.37 -16.37
N SER A 440 -19.62 6.35 -15.97
CA SER A 440 -18.17 6.41 -15.99
C SER A 440 -17.63 6.59 -17.42
N ARG A 441 -16.65 7.46 -17.57
CA ARG A 441 -15.98 7.78 -18.85
C ARG A 441 -14.89 6.76 -19.21
N ASN A 442 -14.45 5.93 -18.26
CA ASN A 442 -13.38 4.95 -18.46
C ASN A 442 -13.64 3.63 -17.73
N VAL A 443 -14.69 2.93 -18.13
CA VAL A 443 -15.17 1.69 -17.51
C VAL A 443 -14.13 0.58 -17.54
N GLU A 444 -13.34 0.47 -18.61
CA GLU A 444 -12.31 -0.57 -18.72
C GLU A 444 -11.23 -0.42 -17.65
N THR A 445 -10.83 0.80 -17.35
CA THR A 445 -9.89 1.07 -16.24
C THR A 445 -10.52 0.73 -14.89
N ASN A 446 -11.80 1.05 -14.67
CA ASN A 446 -12.50 0.68 -13.44
C ASN A 446 -12.51 -0.85 -13.23
N LEU A 447 -12.89 -1.61 -14.25
CA LEU A 447 -12.96 -3.07 -14.17
C LEU A 447 -11.58 -3.70 -13.96
N ALA A 448 -10.54 -3.12 -14.59
CA ALA A 448 -9.16 -3.56 -14.39
C ALA A 448 -8.70 -3.33 -12.94
N ASP A 449 -8.98 -2.15 -12.38
CA ASP A 449 -8.61 -1.83 -11.01
C ASP A 449 -9.41 -2.65 -9.99
N VAL A 450 -10.71 -2.87 -10.21
CA VAL A 450 -11.52 -3.78 -9.36
C VAL A 450 -10.99 -5.21 -9.42
N SER A 451 -10.58 -5.70 -10.60
CA SER A 451 -9.95 -7.02 -10.73
C SER A 451 -8.64 -7.10 -9.94
N ALA A 452 -7.83 -6.03 -9.95
CA ALA A 452 -6.62 -5.93 -9.14
C ALA A 452 -6.92 -5.92 -7.64
N GLN A 453 -8.01 -5.26 -7.22
CA GLN A 453 -8.49 -5.25 -5.83
C GLN A 453 -8.92 -6.66 -5.37
N VAL A 454 -9.61 -7.42 -6.23
CA VAL A 454 -9.97 -8.83 -5.95
C VAL A 454 -8.72 -9.70 -5.81
N ALA A 455 -7.73 -9.54 -6.71
CA ALA A 455 -6.48 -10.30 -6.65
C ALA A 455 -5.69 -10.00 -5.35
N ALA A 456 -5.64 -8.74 -4.93
CA ALA A 456 -4.99 -8.32 -3.69
C ALA A 456 -5.65 -8.97 -2.45
N ASN A 457 -6.97 -8.95 -2.36
CA ASN A 457 -7.71 -9.59 -1.27
C ASN A 457 -7.50 -11.11 -1.25
N ARG A 458 -7.49 -11.75 -2.42
CA ARG A 458 -7.22 -13.18 -2.56
C ARG A 458 -5.83 -13.54 -2.01
N GLN A 459 -4.81 -12.73 -2.31
CA GLN A 459 -3.46 -12.93 -1.77
C GLN A 459 -3.48 -12.86 -0.24
N GLY A 460 -4.10 -11.84 0.34
CA GLY A 460 -4.24 -11.71 1.79
C GLY A 460 -4.99 -12.88 2.43
N ALA A 461 -6.02 -13.41 1.77
CA ALA A 461 -6.75 -14.58 2.26
C ALA A 461 -5.88 -15.85 2.27
N ILE A 462 -5.06 -16.06 1.23
CA ILE A 462 -4.10 -17.18 1.16
C ILE A 462 -3.10 -17.08 2.32
N ASP A 463 -2.52 -15.92 2.54
CA ASP A 463 -1.52 -15.70 3.60
C ASP A 463 -2.12 -15.86 5.00
N LEU A 464 -3.38 -15.44 5.22
CA LEU A 464 -4.11 -15.67 6.48
C LEU A 464 -4.39 -17.15 6.74
N ILE A 465 -4.76 -17.91 5.70
CA ILE A 465 -4.97 -19.35 5.80
C ILE A 465 -3.66 -20.04 6.19
N ALA A 466 -2.55 -19.70 5.54
CA ALA A 466 -1.23 -20.23 5.89
C ALA A 466 -0.82 -19.90 7.35
N LEU A 467 -1.19 -18.71 7.84
CA LEU A 467 -0.97 -18.32 9.23
C LEU A 467 -1.79 -19.20 10.20
N VAL A 468 -3.04 -19.50 9.84
CA VAL A 468 -3.92 -20.40 10.61
C VAL A 468 -3.41 -21.84 10.61
N GLU A 469 -2.91 -22.34 9.50
CA GLU A 469 -2.30 -23.66 9.41
C GLU A 469 -1.09 -23.81 10.33
N ARG A 470 -0.32 -22.73 10.51
CA ARG A 470 0.85 -22.70 11.38
C ARG A 470 0.51 -22.60 12.86
N TYR A 471 -0.39 -21.69 13.24
CA TYR A 471 -0.65 -21.31 14.64
C TYR A 471 -2.01 -21.73 15.19
N THR A 472 -2.87 -22.30 14.38
CA THR A 472 -4.29 -22.60 14.62
C THR A 472 -5.19 -21.35 14.65
N GLU A 473 -6.45 -21.51 14.27
CA GLU A 473 -7.43 -20.40 14.22
C GLU A 473 -7.66 -19.73 15.57
N PRO A 474 -7.80 -20.48 16.70
CA PRO A 474 -7.99 -19.86 18.02
C PRO A 474 -6.82 -18.98 18.44
N VAL A 475 -5.58 -19.38 18.15
CA VAL A 475 -4.38 -18.59 18.46
C VAL A 475 -4.36 -17.30 17.64
N VAL A 476 -4.55 -17.38 16.32
CA VAL A 476 -4.58 -16.21 15.45
C VAL A 476 -5.66 -15.22 15.88
N ALA A 477 -6.88 -15.69 16.11
CA ALA A 477 -8.00 -14.86 16.57
C ALA A 477 -7.73 -14.21 17.93
N ALA A 478 -7.10 -14.95 18.87
CA ALA A 478 -6.75 -14.40 20.18
C ALA A 478 -5.71 -13.28 20.05
N TYR A 479 -4.64 -13.50 19.28
CA TYR A 479 -3.62 -12.45 19.08
C TYR A 479 -4.14 -11.24 18.30
N MET A 480 -5.08 -11.39 17.38
CA MET A 480 -5.80 -10.26 16.79
C MET A 480 -6.50 -9.40 17.87
N ASN A 481 -7.12 -10.02 18.87
CA ASN A 481 -7.71 -9.30 20.00
C ASN A 481 -6.64 -8.67 20.91
N HIS A 482 -5.58 -9.40 21.25
CA HIS A 482 -4.49 -8.89 22.09
C HIS A 482 -3.80 -7.67 21.48
N ILE A 483 -3.63 -7.63 20.15
CA ILE A 483 -3.09 -6.46 19.43
C ILE A 483 -4.03 -5.26 19.58
N GLN A 484 -5.36 -5.47 19.50
CA GLN A 484 -6.33 -4.40 19.73
C GLN A 484 -6.30 -3.92 21.20
N ASP A 485 -6.20 -4.84 22.16
CA ASP A 485 -6.12 -4.52 23.60
C ASP A 485 -4.84 -3.70 23.90
N ALA A 486 -3.73 -4.07 23.31
CA ALA A 486 -2.47 -3.33 23.44
C ALA A 486 -2.57 -1.90 22.87
N ALA A 487 -3.22 -1.73 21.71
CA ALA A 487 -3.45 -0.41 21.13
C ALA A 487 -4.35 0.46 22.01
N GLU A 488 -5.43 -0.11 22.59
CA GLU A 488 -6.29 0.60 23.55
C GLU A 488 -5.50 1.11 24.76
N GLN A 489 -4.68 0.24 25.38
CA GLN A 489 -3.90 0.60 26.56
C GLN A 489 -2.92 1.74 26.26
N LYS A 490 -2.25 1.73 25.12
CA LYS A 490 -1.32 2.79 24.71
C LYS A 490 -2.04 4.13 24.47
N VAL A 491 -3.22 4.10 23.86
CA VAL A 491 -4.04 5.32 23.69
C VAL A 491 -4.47 5.88 25.05
N ARG A 492 -4.91 5.03 25.99
CA ARG A 492 -5.24 5.47 27.36
C ARG A 492 -4.04 6.09 28.05
N GLN A 493 -2.86 5.50 27.94
CA GLN A 493 -1.62 6.05 28.51
C GLN A 493 -1.23 7.39 27.86
N ALA A 494 -1.37 7.53 26.54
CA ALA A 494 -1.08 8.78 25.85
C ALA A 494 -2.03 9.92 26.30
N LEU A 495 -3.33 9.63 26.39
CA LEU A 495 -4.33 10.60 26.84
C LEU A 495 -4.12 10.99 28.31
N ALA A 496 -3.71 10.06 29.18
CA ALA A 496 -3.41 10.37 30.58
C ALA A 496 -2.21 11.31 30.80
N ARG A 497 -1.37 11.52 29.78
CA ARG A 497 -0.27 12.50 29.81
C ARG A 497 -0.74 13.93 29.53
N LEU A 498 -1.93 14.09 28.96
CA LEU A 498 -2.50 15.39 28.63
C LEU A 498 -3.28 15.96 29.81
N PRO A 499 -3.42 17.28 29.90
CA PRO A 499 -4.22 17.93 30.97
C PRO A 499 -5.67 17.45 30.94
N ALA A 500 -6.18 16.99 32.08
CA ALA A 500 -7.58 16.60 32.21
C ALA A 500 -8.51 17.80 32.02
N GLY A 501 -9.73 17.57 31.53
CA GLY A 501 -10.74 18.59 31.33
C GLY A 501 -11.12 18.80 29.87
N ALA A 502 -11.88 19.84 29.60
CA ALA A 502 -12.43 20.17 28.29
C ALA A 502 -11.53 21.16 27.54
N HIS A 503 -11.13 20.78 26.35
CA HIS A 503 -10.36 21.60 25.41
C HIS A 503 -11.26 21.90 24.20
N THR A 504 -11.40 23.17 23.81
CA THR A 504 -12.31 23.56 22.73
C THR A 504 -11.58 24.34 21.65
N PHE A 505 -11.98 24.11 20.40
CA PHE A 505 -11.47 24.88 19.27
C PHE A 505 -12.52 24.97 18.18
N THR A 506 -12.43 26.01 17.34
CA THR A 506 -13.29 26.19 16.16
C THR A 506 -12.44 26.74 15.01
N ASP A 507 -12.58 26.14 13.85
CA ASP A 507 -12.02 26.62 12.58
C ASP A 507 -13.12 26.60 11.51
N TYR A 508 -12.86 27.13 10.31
CA TYR A 508 -13.91 27.36 9.32
C TYR A 508 -13.53 26.77 7.96
N LEU A 509 -14.52 26.20 7.28
CA LEU A 509 -14.48 25.92 5.85
C LEU A 509 -15.04 27.07 5.04
N GLU A 510 -14.67 27.19 3.78
CA GLU A 510 -15.11 28.22 2.85
C GLU A 510 -15.92 27.56 1.75
N THR A 511 -17.22 27.85 1.67
CA THR A 511 -18.09 27.31 0.62
C THR A 511 -17.84 27.98 -0.73
N ALA A 512 -18.31 27.39 -1.83
CA ALA A 512 -18.15 27.93 -3.17
C ALA A 512 -18.77 29.34 -3.36
N ASP A 513 -19.80 29.68 -2.56
CA ASP A 513 -20.44 31.00 -2.50
C ASP A 513 -19.80 31.95 -1.50
N GLY A 514 -18.66 31.56 -0.92
CA GLY A 514 -17.85 32.39 -0.03
C GLY A 514 -18.34 32.47 1.42
N GLN A 515 -19.28 31.60 1.84
CA GLN A 515 -19.68 31.54 3.25
C GLN A 515 -18.65 30.79 4.08
N SER A 516 -18.54 31.18 5.37
CA SER A 516 -17.71 30.49 6.35
C SER A 516 -18.56 29.55 7.19
N VAL A 517 -18.24 28.24 7.18
CA VAL A 517 -18.97 27.23 7.95
C VAL A 517 -18.06 26.71 9.08
N PRO A 518 -18.47 26.84 10.36
CA PRO A 518 -17.64 26.42 11.48
C PRO A 518 -17.56 24.90 11.60
N ILE A 519 -16.38 24.41 11.93
CA ILE A 519 -16.15 23.07 12.52
C ILE A 519 -15.70 23.30 13.96
N ALA A 520 -16.53 22.90 14.91
CA ALA A 520 -16.30 23.06 16.32
C ALA A 520 -16.03 21.71 16.98
N VAL A 521 -15.10 21.68 17.93
CA VAL A 521 -14.85 20.49 18.75
C VAL A 521 -14.70 20.85 20.23
N ARG A 522 -15.20 19.98 21.08
CA ARG A 522 -14.89 19.89 22.49
C ARG A 522 -14.24 18.54 22.77
N PHE A 523 -12.94 18.55 23.01
CA PHE A 523 -12.17 17.36 23.37
C PHE A 523 -12.08 17.30 24.89
N THR A 524 -12.80 16.39 25.54
CA THR A 524 -12.81 16.23 27.00
C THR A 524 -11.98 15.01 27.37
N ILE A 525 -10.93 15.22 28.15
CA ILE A 525 -10.08 14.15 28.71
C ILE A 525 -10.58 13.82 30.11
N HIS A 526 -10.94 12.56 30.32
CA HIS A 526 -11.50 12.05 31.55
C HIS A 526 -10.42 11.44 32.46
N ASP A 527 -10.80 11.19 33.71
CA ASP A 527 -9.94 10.47 34.65
C ASP A 527 -9.65 9.04 34.16
N SER A 528 -8.49 8.51 34.53
CA SER A 528 -7.99 7.20 34.11
C SER A 528 -8.90 6.01 34.46
N THR A 529 -9.82 6.18 35.42
CA THR A 529 -10.79 5.18 35.87
C THR A 529 -12.07 5.14 35.01
N SER A 530 -12.27 6.14 34.15
CA SER A 530 -13.47 6.25 33.33
C SER A 530 -13.49 5.18 32.23
N LYS A 531 -14.69 4.70 31.87
CA LYS A 531 -14.90 3.78 30.76
C LYS A 531 -14.29 4.33 29.48
N HIS A 532 -14.60 5.59 29.16
CA HIS A 532 -13.99 6.33 28.08
C HIS A 532 -12.88 7.23 28.62
N ALA A 533 -11.69 7.16 28.03
CA ALA A 533 -10.59 8.04 28.40
C ALA A 533 -10.78 9.46 27.87
N ALA A 534 -11.51 9.59 26.76
CA ALA A 534 -11.89 10.90 26.24
C ALA A 534 -13.26 10.85 25.53
N THR A 535 -13.93 12.01 25.54
CA THR A 535 -15.11 12.31 24.72
C THR A 535 -14.76 13.41 23.73
N ILE A 536 -15.01 13.16 22.45
CA ILE A 536 -14.80 14.13 21.36
C ILE A 536 -16.17 14.53 20.81
N ASP A 537 -16.59 15.73 21.14
CA ASP A 537 -17.92 16.26 20.86
C ASP A 537 -17.85 17.37 19.80
N PHE A 538 -18.49 17.14 18.65
CA PHE A 538 -18.57 18.06 17.55
C PHE A 538 -19.84 18.95 17.57
N THR A 539 -20.56 19.01 18.69
CA THR A 539 -21.70 19.91 18.86
C THR A 539 -21.25 21.36 18.68
N GLY A 540 -21.97 22.12 17.85
CA GLY A 540 -21.61 23.49 17.46
C GLY A 540 -20.98 23.59 16.07
N THR A 541 -20.70 22.48 15.41
CA THR A 541 -20.38 22.45 13.98
C THR A 541 -21.56 22.93 13.14
N GLY A 542 -21.29 23.64 12.06
CA GLY A 542 -22.28 24.22 11.14
C GLY A 542 -23.23 23.19 10.52
N PRO A 543 -24.35 23.65 9.96
CA PRO A 543 -25.34 22.77 9.35
C PRO A 543 -24.83 22.09 8.10
N VAL A 544 -25.57 21.10 7.59
CA VAL A 544 -25.38 20.52 6.27
C VAL A 544 -25.42 21.62 5.20
N VAL A 545 -24.43 21.66 4.32
CA VAL A 545 -24.32 22.65 3.25
C VAL A 545 -24.88 22.12 1.92
N ALA A 546 -25.32 23.01 1.06
CA ALA A 546 -25.84 22.69 -0.27
C ALA A 546 -24.76 22.28 -1.28
N GLY A 547 -23.47 22.21 -0.87
CA GLY A 547 -22.32 21.78 -1.70
C GLY A 547 -21.76 20.45 -1.24
N ASN A 548 -20.59 20.10 -1.76
CA ASN A 548 -19.94 18.81 -1.54
C ASN A 548 -19.01 18.75 -0.31
N LEU A 549 -18.90 19.83 0.49
CA LEU A 549 -18.03 19.87 1.67
C LEU A 549 -18.59 19.07 2.87
N ASN A 550 -19.79 18.49 2.77
CA ASN A 550 -20.31 17.65 3.82
C ASN A 550 -19.44 16.39 3.96
N ALA A 551 -19.13 16.02 5.20
CA ALA A 551 -18.42 14.79 5.52
C ALA A 551 -19.37 13.76 6.14
N ASN A 552 -18.96 12.52 6.17
CA ASN A 552 -19.71 11.47 6.86
C ASN A 552 -18.98 11.00 8.14
N ARG A 553 -19.68 10.21 8.95
CA ARG A 553 -19.16 9.68 10.21
C ARG A 553 -17.81 8.94 10.03
N ALA A 554 -17.66 8.16 8.96
CA ALA A 554 -16.47 7.37 8.70
C ALA A 554 -15.22 8.24 8.50
N ILE A 555 -15.37 9.37 7.80
CA ILE A 555 -14.29 10.37 7.61
C ILE A 555 -13.89 11.00 8.95
N VAL A 556 -14.87 11.39 9.77
CA VAL A 556 -14.60 11.96 11.10
C VAL A 556 -13.89 10.94 11.99
N THR A 557 -14.32 9.69 11.96
CA THR A 557 -13.68 8.58 12.69
C THR A 557 -12.23 8.40 12.25
N ALA A 558 -11.95 8.45 10.95
CA ALA A 558 -10.59 8.36 10.42
C ALA A 558 -9.70 9.51 10.91
N ALA A 559 -10.21 10.74 10.92
CA ALA A 559 -9.50 11.91 11.44
C ALA A 559 -9.20 11.79 12.95
N VAL A 560 -10.15 11.28 13.74
CA VAL A 560 -9.96 11.01 15.17
C VAL A 560 -8.87 9.95 15.39
N ILE A 561 -8.93 8.82 14.68
CA ILE A 561 -7.90 7.77 14.77
C ILE A 561 -6.51 8.33 14.44
N TYR A 562 -6.43 9.13 13.38
CA TYR A 562 -5.18 9.77 12.96
C TYR A 562 -4.59 10.63 14.09
N VAL A 563 -5.38 11.51 14.70
CA VAL A 563 -4.92 12.39 15.80
C VAL A 563 -4.52 11.55 17.03
N LEU A 564 -5.30 10.55 17.39
CA LEU A 564 -4.96 9.67 18.51
C LEU A 564 -3.64 8.93 18.28
N ARG A 565 -3.38 8.51 17.02
CA ARG A 565 -2.10 7.89 16.65
C ARG A 565 -0.92 8.83 16.83
N LEU A 566 -1.09 10.12 16.49
CA LEU A 566 -0.05 11.13 16.68
C LEU A 566 0.30 11.36 18.16
N LEU A 567 -0.65 11.14 19.09
CA LEU A 567 -0.42 11.29 20.52
C LEU A 567 0.35 10.13 21.15
N VAL A 568 0.43 8.99 20.48
CA VAL A 568 1.15 7.80 20.97
C VAL A 568 2.58 7.83 20.47
N ASP A 569 3.53 8.01 21.38
CA ASP A 569 4.98 8.08 21.12
C ASP A 569 5.60 6.67 21.01
N GLU A 570 4.93 5.75 20.34
CA GLU A 570 5.38 4.39 20.08
C GLU A 570 4.78 3.88 18.78
N ASP A 571 5.42 2.91 18.15
CA ASP A 571 4.85 2.28 16.96
C ASP A 571 3.75 1.31 17.36
N ILE A 572 2.49 1.71 17.11
CA ILE A 572 1.31 0.88 17.34
C ILE A 572 0.57 0.66 16.03
N PRO A 573 -0.02 -0.53 15.83
CA PRO A 573 -0.91 -0.73 14.69
C PRO A 573 -2.16 0.14 14.83
N LEU A 574 -2.57 0.74 13.73
CA LEU A 574 -3.86 1.41 13.65
C LEU A 574 -4.94 0.34 13.50
N ASN A 575 -5.69 0.12 14.57
CA ASN A 575 -6.75 -0.90 14.62
C ASN A 575 -7.93 -0.43 15.48
N HIS A 576 -8.92 -1.28 15.60
CA HIS A 576 -10.12 -1.03 16.41
C HIS A 576 -9.82 -0.63 17.86
N GLY A 577 -8.74 -1.11 18.47
CA GLY A 577 -8.35 -0.81 19.84
C GLY A 577 -8.11 0.67 20.09
N VAL A 578 -7.67 1.43 19.08
CA VAL A 578 -7.43 2.88 19.17
C VAL A 578 -8.72 3.64 19.53
N LEU A 579 -9.88 3.20 19.04
CA LEU A 579 -11.17 3.84 19.25
C LEU A 579 -11.91 3.39 20.52
N ARG A 580 -11.58 2.22 21.07
CA ARG A 580 -12.32 1.67 22.22
C ARG A 580 -12.40 2.62 23.44
N PRO A 581 -11.33 3.37 23.77
CA PRO A 581 -11.38 4.29 24.92
C PRO A 581 -12.01 5.66 24.60
N ILE A 582 -12.60 5.83 23.38
CA ILE A 582 -13.08 7.13 22.89
C ILE A 582 -14.59 7.09 22.69
N GLU A 583 -15.26 8.15 23.12
CA GLU A 583 -16.65 8.43 22.75
C GLU A 583 -16.66 9.58 21.73
N ILE A 584 -17.29 9.37 20.56
CA ILE A 584 -17.47 10.41 19.54
C ILE A 584 -18.94 10.83 19.53
N VAL A 585 -19.18 12.08 19.94
CA VAL A 585 -20.51 12.71 19.86
C VAL A 585 -20.59 13.51 18.57
N LEU A 586 -21.43 13.04 17.63
CA LEU A 586 -21.55 13.60 16.31
C LEU A 586 -23.03 13.83 15.96
N PRO A 587 -23.56 15.05 16.19
CA PRO A 587 -24.95 15.39 15.85
C PRO A 587 -25.14 15.45 14.33
N GLU A 588 -26.38 15.58 13.89
CA GLU A 588 -26.67 15.91 12.50
C GLU A 588 -26.14 17.31 12.16
N CYS A 589 -25.14 17.39 11.30
CA CYS A 589 -24.45 18.61 10.91
C CYS A 589 -23.64 18.36 9.63
N LEU A 590 -22.82 19.32 9.21
CA LEU A 590 -21.88 19.19 8.10
C LEU A 590 -21.05 17.88 8.15
N LEU A 591 -20.72 17.40 9.34
CA LEU A 591 -19.89 16.21 9.56
C LEU A 591 -20.69 14.90 9.64
N ASN A 592 -22.01 14.95 9.58
CA ASN A 592 -22.87 13.78 9.70
C ASN A 592 -24.25 14.06 9.06
N PRO A 593 -24.30 14.35 7.75
CA PRO A 593 -25.57 14.56 7.05
C PRO A 593 -26.36 13.27 6.98
N ARG A 594 -27.68 13.36 6.96
CA ARG A 594 -28.55 12.19 6.72
C ARG A 594 -28.67 11.90 5.23
N PRO A 595 -28.64 10.62 4.82
CA PRO A 595 -28.92 10.26 3.45
C PRO A 595 -30.39 10.52 3.11
N GLY A 596 -30.62 10.94 1.88
CA GLY A 596 -31.97 10.99 1.30
C GLY A 596 -32.47 9.60 0.88
N ALA A 597 -33.67 9.54 0.33
CA ALA A 597 -34.26 8.30 -0.16
C ALA A 597 -33.59 7.78 -1.45
N THR A 598 -33.04 8.68 -2.24
CA THR A 598 -32.34 8.39 -3.51
C THR A 598 -31.04 9.17 -3.57
N PRO A 599 -30.07 8.81 -4.46
CA PRO A 599 -28.83 9.56 -4.61
C PRO A 599 -29.06 11.04 -4.95
N GLU A 600 -30.09 11.39 -5.71
CA GLU A 600 -30.45 12.76 -6.08
C GLU A 600 -30.91 13.61 -4.90
N THR A 601 -31.41 12.96 -3.84
CA THR A 601 -31.87 13.63 -2.60
C THR A 601 -30.85 13.50 -1.44
N THR A 602 -29.77 12.79 -1.68
CA THR A 602 -28.70 12.55 -0.69
C THR A 602 -27.63 13.65 -0.84
N PRO A 603 -27.20 14.31 0.27
CA PRO A 603 -26.18 15.34 0.20
C PRO A 603 -24.87 14.87 -0.44
N ALA A 604 -24.24 15.75 -1.22
CA ALA A 604 -22.90 15.55 -1.79
C ALA A 604 -21.83 15.53 -0.70
N VAL A 605 -20.77 14.73 -0.87
CA VAL A 605 -19.72 14.51 0.16
C VAL A 605 -18.30 14.41 -0.40
N ALA A 606 -18.08 14.61 -1.69
CA ALA A 606 -16.76 14.45 -2.30
C ALA A 606 -15.71 15.39 -1.69
N GLY A 607 -16.04 16.66 -1.51
CA GLY A 607 -15.18 17.65 -0.84
C GLY A 607 -14.99 17.36 0.65
N GLY A 608 -15.98 16.69 1.28
CA GLY A 608 -15.88 16.24 2.67
C GLY A 608 -14.72 15.29 2.93
N ASN A 609 -14.47 14.38 2.00
CA ASN A 609 -13.34 13.45 2.06
C ASN A 609 -11.99 14.17 1.98
N VAL A 610 -11.87 15.18 1.13
CA VAL A 610 -10.57 15.76 0.77
C VAL A 610 -10.28 17.11 1.46
N GLU A 611 -11.29 17.90 1.83
CA GLU A 611 -11.12 19.22 2.45
C GLU A 611 -11.56 19.25 3.92
N THR A 612 -12.80 18.81 4.17
CA THR A 612 -13.35 18.81 5.55
C THR A 612 -12.57 17.89 6.47
N SER A 613 -12.10 16.74 5.97
CA SER A 613 -11.26 15.81 6.73
C SER A 613 -9.98 16.47 7.24
N GLN A 614 -9.30 17.26 6.42
CA GLN A 614 -8.10 18.01 6.80
C GLN A 614 -8.40 19.01 7.90
N ARG A 615 -9.55 19.71 7.78
CA ARG A 615 -9.97 20.70 8.76
C ARG A 615 -10.33 20.07 10.10
N VAL A 616 -10.97 18.88 10.10
CA VAL A 616 -11.28 18.12 11.33
C VAL A 616 -9.99 17.79 12.09
N VAL A 617 -8.92 17.38 11.39
CA VAL A 617 -7.62 17.13 12.04
C VAL A 617 -7.03 18.41 12.63
N ASP A 618 -7.00 19.51 11.85
CA ASP A 618 -6.49 20.80 12.35
C ASP A 618 -7.27 21.27 13.59
N VAL A 619 -8.60 21.10 13.61
CA VAL A 619 -9.46 21.49 14.75
C VAL A 619 -9.15 20.64 15.99
N LEU A 620 -8.93 19.33 15.85
CA LEU A 620 -8.54 18.46 16.95
C LEU A 620 -7.16 18.82 17.52
N LEU A 621 -6.16 19.07 16.64
CA LEU A 621 -4.83 19.50 17.05
C LEU A 621 -4.84 20.87 17.70
N GLY A 622 -5.68 21.79 17.18
CA GLY A 622 -5.90 23.11 17.76
C GLY A 622 -6.54 23.07 19.16
N ALA A 623 -7.52 22.19 19.37
CA ALA A 623 -8.13 21.99 20.69
C ALA A 623 -7.10 21.50 21.71
N LEU A 624 -6.21 20.60 21.32
CA LEU A 624 -5.14 20.10 22.17
C LEU A 624 -3.95 21.09 22.30
N GLY A 625 -3.89 22.13 21.44
CA GLY A 625 -2.84 23.13 21.46
C GLY A 625 -1.45 22.63 21.12
N ILE A 626 -1.35 21.52 20.40
CA ILE A 626 -0.08 20.81 20.16
C ILE A 626 0.60 21.19 18.84
N ALA A 627 -0.13 21.77 17.89
CA ALA A 627 0.41 22.17 16.59
C ALA A 627 -0.28 23.43 16.04
N GLY A 628 0.42 24.22 15.21
CA GLY A 628 -0.18 25.14 14.27
C GLY A 628 -0.95 24.40 13.19
N ALA A 629 -1.88 25.08 12.49
CA ALA A 629 -2.62 24.45 11.39
C ALA A 629 -1.68 24.01 10.27
N SER A 630 -2.04 22.94 9.62
CA SER A 630 -1.44 22.57 8.33
C SER A 630 -1.95 23.50 7.22
N GLN A 631 -1.53 23.27 5.98
CA GLN A 631 -2.16 23.91 4.80
C GLN A 631 -3.69 23.77 4.78
N GLY A 632 -4.26 22.77 5.48
CA GLY A 632 -5.69 22.60 5.73
C GLY A 632 -6.52 22.28 4.48
N THR A 633 -5.91 21.78 3.43
CA THR A 633 -6.51 21.45 2.14
C THR A 633 -5.66 20.39 1.44
N MET A 634 -6.23 19.56 0.58
CA MET A 634 -5.47 18.67 -0.29
C MET A 634 -5.08 19.35 -1.61
N ASN A 635 -5.57 20.58 -1.86
CA ASN A 635 -5.36 21.32 -3.11
C ASN A 635 -5.67 20.45 -4.34
N ASN A 636 -6.90 19.96 -4.40
CA ASN A 636 -7.32 19.01 -5.42
C ASN A 636 -7.39 19.66 -6.79
N LEU A 637 -6.67 19.11 -7.74
CA LEU A 637 -6.71 19.45 -9.14
C LEU A 637 -7.27 18.28 -9.94
N LEU A 638 -8.33 18.51 -10.67
CA LEU A 638 -8.92 17.57 -11.59
C LEU A 638 -8.96 18.18 -12.99
N PHE A 639 -8.74 17.36 -14.00
CA PHE A 639 -8.96 17.77 -15.40
C PHE A 639 -9.31 16.56 -16.27
N GLY A 640 -9.98 16.82 -17.36
CA GLY A 640 -10.34 15.77 -18.30
C GLY A 640 -11.32 16.25 -19.37
N ASP A 641 -11.85 15.24 -20.08
CA ASP A 641 -12.86 15.43 -21.09
C ASP A 641 -13.87 14.27 -21.08
N THR A 642 -14.55 14.00 -22.17
CA THR A 642 -15.52 12.89 -22.29
C THR A 642 -14.87 11.50 -22.35
N THR A 643 -13.54 11.41 -22.42
CA THR A 643 -12.79 10.15 -22.61
C THR A 643 -11.93 9.76 -21.42
N PHE A 644 -11.57 10.71 -20.56
CA PHE A 644 -10.77 10.46 -19.38
C PHE A 644 -11.03 11.49 -18.27
N GLY A 645 -10.69 11.12 -17.04
CA GLY A 645 -10.54 12.00 -15.89
C GLY A 645 -9.17 11.79 -15.24
N TYR A 646 -8.55 12.90 -14.83
CA TYR A 646 -7.33 12.91 -14.02
C TYR A 646 -7.58 13.61 -12.70
N TYR A 647 -6.91 13.17 -11.65
CA TYR A 647 -6.96 13.76 -10.31
C TYR A 647 -5.60 13.73 -9.64
N GLU A 648 -5.22 14.82 -8.99
CA GLU A 648 -4.06 14.87 -8.09
C GLU A 648 -4.30 15.75 -6.87
N THR A 649 -3.62 15.43 -5.77
CA THR A 649 -3.49 16.28 -4.58
C THR A 649 -2.14 16.96 -4.58
N ILE A 650 -2.05 18.21 -4.12
CA ILE A 650 -0.81 18.99 -4.13
C ILE A 650 -0.40 19.30 -2.69
N GLY A 651 0.81 18.91 -2.31
CA GLY A 651 1.38 19.17 -1.00
C GLY A 651 1.60 20.65 -0.71
N GLY A 652 1.69 21.00 0.56
CA GLY A 652 1.94 22.37 1.02
C GLY A 652 2.70 22.41 2.34
N GLY A 653 2.43 23.37 3.21
CA GLY A 653 3.11 23.51 4.49
C GLY A 653 2.42 22.70 5.60
N SER A 654 3.17 21.94 6.41
CA SER A 654 2.66 21.43 7.68
C SER A 654 2.76 22.49 8.79
N GLY A 655 1.90 22.38 9.80
CA GLY A 655 1.98 23.22 11.00
C GLY A 655 3.26 22.92 11.79
N ALA A 656 3.78 23.92 12.49
CA ALA A 656 4.85 23.75 13.45
C ALA A 656 4.33 23.23 14.78
N THR A 657 5.20 22.58 15.55
CA THR A 657 4.93 22.05 16.90
C THR A 657 5.85 22.67 17.93
N ALA A 658 5.69 22.29 19.20
CA ALA A 658 6.61 22.70 20.26
C ALA A 658 8.03 22.20 20.02
N ASP A 659 8.18 21.05 19.37
CA ASP A 659 9.43 20.32 19.22
C ASP A 659 10.19 20.69 17.95
N GLY A 660 9.53 21.29 16.95
CA GLY A 660 10.21 21.64 15.70
C GLY A 660 9.37 22.42 14.69
N PRO A 661 10.05 22.88 13.62
CA PRO A 661 9.40 23.59 12.52
C PRO A 661 8.50 22.66 11.70
N GLY A 662 7.53 23.23 11.01
CA GLY A 662 6.73 22.53 10.03
C GLY A 662 7.55 22.14 8.80
N ALA A 663 7.21 20.99 8.21
CA ALA A 663 7.79 20.53 6.95
C ALA A 663 7.20 21.27 5.76
N SER A 664 8.04 21.61 4.78
CA SER A 664 7.64 22.29 3.54
C SER A 664 7.35 21.32 2.41
N ALA A 665 6.41 21.67 1.54
CA ALA A 665 6.09 20.91 0.32
C ALA A 665 5.73 19.45 0.60
N VAL A 666 4.92 19.19 1.61
CA VAL A 666 4.52 17.85 2.05
C VAL A 666 3.02 17.64 1.96
N GLN A 667 2.61 16.41 1.76
CA GLN A 667 1.24 16.00 2.05
C GLN A 667 1.04 15.99 3.57
N VAL A 668 -0.16 16.36 4.03
CA VAL A 668 -0.47 16.49 5.46
C VAL A 668 -1.69 15.65 5.83
N HIS A 669 -1.71 15.19 7.08
CA HIS A 669 -2.84 14.57 7.75
C HIS A 669 -3.49 13.42 6.98
N MET A 670 -4.59 13.71 6.27
CA MET A 670 -5.51 12.70 5.75
C MET A 670 -5.09 12.13 4.38
N THR A 671 -4.05 12.67 3.77
CA THR A 671 -3.46 12.14 2.53
C THR A 671 -1.94 12.07 2.61
N ASN A 672 -1.38 11.05 1.99
CA ASN A 672 0.05 10.85 1.76
C ASN A 672 0.31 10.36 0.33
N THR A 673 -0.65 10.59 -0.58
CA THR A 673 -0.55 10.18 -1.98
C THR A 673 0.64 10.85 -2.66
N ARG A 674 1.25 10.14 -3.60
CA ARG A 674 2.32 10.69 -4.43
C ARG A 674 1.75 11.57 -5.53
N LEU A 675 2.56 12.50 -6.05
CA LEU A 675 2.30 13.13 -7.33
C LEU A 675 2.65 12.16 -8.46
N THR A 676 1.93 12.27 -9.57
CA THR A 676 2.32 11.57 -10.79
C THR A 676 3.64 12.15 -11.30
N ASP A 677 4.57 11.27 -11.69
CA ASP A 677 5.82 11.67 -12.31
C ASP A 677 5.55 12.55 -13.54
N PRO A 678 6.26 13.69 -13.74
CA PRO A 678 6.01 14.58 -14.86
C PRO A 678 6.08 13.90 -16.24
N GLU A 679 7.02 12.97 -16.45
CA GLU A 679 7.17 12.25 -17.71
C GLU A 679 5.97 11.34 -17.98
N ILE A 680 5.46 10.67 -16.94
CA ILE A 680 4.25 9.84 -17.03
C ILE A 680 3.03 10.71 -17.28
N LEU A 681 2.92 11.84 -16.56
CA LEU A 681 1.80 12.78 -16.72
C LEU A 681 1.71 13.32 -18.15
N GLU A 682 2.82 13.84 -18.67
CA GLU A 682 2.90 14.43 -20.01
C GLU A 682 2.71 13.40 -21.13
N ARG A 683 3.13 12.15 -20.89
CA ARG A 683 2.94 11.05 -21.86
C ARG A 683 1.49 10.58 -21.94
N ARG A 684 0.80 10.53 -20.78
CA ARG A 684 -0.57 9.97 -20.71
C ARG A 684 -1.65 10.99 -20.95
N PHE A 685 -1.39 12.24 -20.61
CA PHE A 685 -2.39 13.31 -20.63
C PHE A 685 -1.90 14.49 -21.44
N PRO A 686 -2.80 15.25 -22.07
CA PRO A 686 -2.44 16.38 -22.93
C PRO A 686 -2.13 17.65 -22.13
N VAL A 687 -1.13 17.54 -21.25
CA VAL A 687 -0.65 18.64 -20.40
C VAL A 687 0.86 18.68 -20.40
N ARG A 688 1.45 19.79 -19.96
CA ARG A 688 2.87 19.97 -19.73
C ARG A 688 3.11 20.60 -18.38
N VAL A 689 4.03 20.04 -17.58
CA VAL A 689 4.46 20.62 -16.31
C VAL A 689 5.47 21.74 -16.60
N ARG A 690 5.06 22.99 -16.40
CA ARG A 690 5.90 24.17 -16.58
C ARG A 690 6.81 24.43 -15.38
N GLY A 691 6.30 24.12 -14.18
CA GLY A 691 7.04 24.31 -12.95
C GLY A 691 6.47 23.56 -11.78
N PHE A 692 7.37 23.14 -10.87
CA PHE A 692 7.01 22.63 -9.55
C PHE A 692 8.10 23.03 -8.57
N SER A 693 7.78 23.89 -7.59
CA SER A 693 8.76 24.46 -6.67
C SER A 693 8.19 24.76 -5.30
N VAL A 694 9.06 24.95 -4.31
CA VAL A 694 8.67 25.38 -2.97
C VAL A 694 8.33 26.87 -2.97
N ARG A 695 7.16 27.23 -2.45
CA ARG A 695 6.68 28.61 -2.25
C ARG A 695 7.32 29.22 -1.01
N ARG A 696 8.59 29.61 -1.14
CA ARG A 696 9.38 30.10 0.00
C ARG A 696 8.73 31.34 0.67
N GLY A 697 8.75 31.35 2.01
CA GLY A 697 8.22 32.44 2.80
C GLY A 697 6.72 32.33 3.10
N SER A 698 6.05 31.23 2.71
CA SER A 698 4.60 31.07 2.95
C SER A 698 4.27 30.48 4.32
N GLY A 699 5.21 29.83 5.01
CA GLY A 699 5.02 29.34 6.38
C GLY A 699 4.93 30.46 7.40
N GLY A 700 4.05 30.32 8.39
CA GLY A 700 3.83 31.29 9.49
C GLY A 700 5.06 31.45 10.39
N ALA A 701 5.35 32.65 10.83
CA ALA A 701 6.45 32.92 11.77
C ALA A 701 6.14 32.37 13.17
N GLY A 702 7.16 32.06 13.93
CA GLY A 702 7.08 31.54 15.29
C GLY A 702 8.45 31.18 15.81
N ARG A 703 8.56 30.82 17.11
CA ARG A 703 9.77 30.16 17.60
C ARG A 703 10.12 28.97 16.73
N ASN A 704 9.13 28.22 16.34
CA ASN A 704 9.21 27.21 15.30
C ASN A 704 8.32 27.66 14.13
N ARG A 705 8.93 27.83 12.96
CA ARG A 705 8.24 28.32 11.76
C ARG A 705 7.39 27.23 11.13
N GLY A 706 6.20 27.58 10.63
CA GLY A 706 5.39 26.69 9.78
C GLY A 706 6.09 26.35 8.47
N GLY A 707 5.73 25.22 7.89
CA GLY A 707 6.26 24.77 6.61
C GLY A 707 5.81 25.62 5.43
N ASP A 708 6.62 25.72 4.39
CA ASP A 708 6.28 26.43 3.16
C ASP A 708 5.40 25.56 2.22
N GLY A 709 4.51 26.22 1.49
CA GLY A 709 3.71 25.62 0.42
C GLY A 709 4.50 25.29 -0.84
N THR A 710 3.77 24.96 -1.91
CA THR A 710 4.33 24.70 -3.25
C THR A 710 3.71 25.63 -4.29
N VAL A 711 4.37 25.75 -5.43
CA VAL A 711 3.86 26.33 -6.68
C VAL A 711 3.86 25.23 -7.73
N ARG A 712 2.70 24.96 -8.30
CA ARG A 712 2.50 23.99 -9.39
C ARG A 712 1.98 24.71 -10.61
N GLU A 713 2.66 24.55 -11.77
CA GLU A 713 2.32 25.19 -13.03
C GLU A 713 2.07 24.13 -14.10
N LEU A 714 0.85 24.12 -14.66
CA LEU A 714 0.44 23.18 -15.70
C LEU A 714 -0.06 23.92 -16.94
N GLU A 715 0.52 23.63 -18.09
CA GLU A 715 0.04 24.07 -19.42
C GLU A 715 -0.86 23.00 -20.01
N PHE A 716 -1.99 23.42 -20.58
CA PHE A 716 -2.92 22.56 -21.29
C PHE A 716 -2.61 22.57 -22.80
N LEU A 717 -2.59 21.38 -23.41
CA LEU A 717 -2.21 21.21 -24.82
C LEU A 717 -3.43 21.01 -25.73
N ARG A 718 -4.61 20.84 -25.16
CA ARG A 718 -5.91 20.79 -25.85
C ARG A 718 -7.02 21.33 -24.96
N PRO A 719 -8.24 21.59 -25.50
CA PRO A 719 -9.37 22.01 -24.67
C PRO A 719 -9.71 20.93 -23.64
N LEU A 720 -9.82 21.31 -22.36
CA LEU A 720 -10.18 20.42 -21.24
C LEU A 720 -11.12 21.14 -20.28
N THR A 721 -11.85 20.35 -19.48
CA THR A 721 -12.54 20.83 -18.29
C THR A 721 -11.59 20.68 -17.10
N VAL A 722 -11.38 21.76 -16.34
CA VAL A 722 -10.58 21.79 -15.13
C VAL A 722 -11.50 22.04 -13.93
N SER A 723 -11.29 21.32 -12.86
CA SER A 723 -11.96 21.50 -11.59
C SER A 723 -10.95 21.69 -10.46
N LEU A 724 -11.20 22.65 -9.57
CA LEU A 724 -10.43 22.88 -8.36
C LEU A 724 -11.33 22.74 -7.16
N ILE A 725 -10.88 21.99 -6.16
CA ILE A 725 -11.46 21.94 -4.82
C ILE A 725 -10.32 22.22 -3.86
N THR A 726 -10.18 23.48 -3.48
CA THR A 726 -9.08 23.96 -2.66
C THR A 726 -9.61 24.91 -1.61
N GLU A 727 -9.07 24.84 -0.42
CA GLU A 727 -9.43 25.65 0.75
C GLU A 727 -8.32 26.63 1.12
N ARG A 728 -8.54 27.47 2.14
CA ARG A 728 -7.57 28.48 2.58
C ARG A 728 -7.24 29.51 1.51
N ARG A 729 -8.25 29.92 0.73
CA ARG A 729 -8.16 31.01 -0.28
C ARG A 729 -8.88 32.28 0.14
N GLY A 730 -9.62 32.25 1.25
CA GLY A 730 -10.42 33.32 1.79
C GLY A 730 -9.93 33.86 3.15
N PRO A 731 -10.83 34.27 4.05
CA PRO A 731 -10.47 35.00 5.26
C PRO A 731 -9.87 34.15 6.39
N HIS A 732 -9.83 32.82 6.25
CA HIS A 732 -9.38 31.89 7.30
C HIS A 732 -8.01 31.28 6.97
N PRO A 733 -6.88 31.93 7.35
CA PRO A 733 -5.55 31.37 7.11
C PRO A 733 -5.26 30.15 8.00
N PRO A 734 -4.27 29.31 7.66
CA PRO A 734 -3.74 28.31 8.56
C PRO A 734 -3.28 28.95 9.87
N TYR A 735 -3.99 28.69 10.98
CA TYR A 735 -3.71 29.36 12.27
C TYR A 735 -2.33 28.99 12.83
N GLY A 736 -1.69 29.95 13.52
CA GLY A 736 -0.52 29.69 14.36
C GLY A 736 -0.94 29.28 15.79
N ALA A 737 -0.13 28.48 16.47
CA ALA A 737 -0.38 27.98 17.81
C ALA A 737 0.58 28.61 18.84
N ALA A 738 0.17 28.69 20.12
CA ALA A 738 0.98 29.18 21.24
C ALA A 738 1.61 30.56 21.00
N GLY A 739 0.96 31.42 20.22
CA GLY A 739 1.45 32.75 19.86
C GLY A 739 2.28 32.83 18.59
N GLY A 740 2.35 31.74 17.79
CA GLY A 740 2.87 31.75 16.42
C GLY A 740 1.92 32.46 15.46
N GLU A 741 2.46 32.90 14.33
CA GLU A 741 1.71 33.59 13.29
C GLU A 741 1.06 32.58 12.31
N PRO A 742 -0.03 32.99 11.64
CA PRO A 742 -0.66 32.13 10.61
C PRO A 742 0.22 31.98 9.39
N GLY A 743 0.04 30.85 8.67
CA GLY A 743 0.60 30.62 7.34
C GLY A 743 -0.07 31.49 6.27
N ALA A 744 0.59 31.68 5.15
CA ALA A 744 0.04 32.42 4.00
C ALA A 744 -1.08 31.64 3.34
N PHE A 745 -2.09 32.34 2.85
CA PHE A 745 -3.15 31.78 2.00
C PHE A 745 -2.63 31.15 0.73
N GLY A 746 -3.34 30.15 0.19
CA GLY A 746 -3.15 29.66 -1.16
C GLY A 746 -3.72 30.65 -2.21
N ARG A 747 -3.31 30.45 -3.47
CA ARG A 747 -3.80 31.20 -4.62
C ARG A 747 -3.93 30.30 -5.84
N ASN A 748 -4.94 30.55 -6.65
CA ASN A 748 -5.13 29.87 -7.92
C ASN A 748 -5.20 30.91 -9.03
N ARG A 749 -4.43 30.76 -10.09
CA ARG A 749 -4.39 31.69 -11.23
C ARG A 749 -4.39 30.96 -12.56
N LEU A 750 -5.02 31.55 -13.55
CA LEU A 750 -4.98 31.05 -14.92
C LEU A 750 -4.36 32.12 -15.83
N ILE A 751 -3.29 31.81 -16.50
CA ILE A 751 -2.73 32.61 -17.57
C ILE A 751 -3.40 32.17 -18.87
N ARG A 752 -4.16 33.06 -19.47
CA ARG A 752 -4.84 32.82 -20.74
C ARG A 752 -3.86 32.83 -21.93
N ALA A 753 -4.26 32.32 -23.08
CA ALA A 753 -3.45 32.25 -24.29
C ALA A 753 -3.01 33.66 -24.78
N ASP A 754 -3.76 34.73 -24.46
CA ASP A 754 -3.40 36.09 -24.75
C ASP A 754 -2.44 36.74 -23.73
N GLY A 755 -2.02 35.98 -22.72
CA GLY A 755 -1.12 36.44 -21.66
C GLY A 755 -1.83 37.11 -20.48
N THR A 756 -3.16 37.27 -20.52
CA THR A 756 -3.89 37.83 -19.38
C THR A 756 -3.93 36.86 -18.22
N THR A 757 -3.79 37.35 -16.99
CA THR A 757 -3.88 36.53 -15.76
C THR A 757 -5.22 36.77 -15.09
N VAL A 758 -5.89 35.65 -14.77
CA VAL A 758 -7.18 35.65 -14.06
C VAL A 758 -7.00 34.97 -12.70
N GLU A 759 -7.37 35.67 -11.62
CA GLU A 759 -7.46 35.06 -10.29
C GLU A 759 -8.69 34.13 -10.23
N LEU A 760 -8.49 32.90 -9.69
CA LEU A 760 -9.54 31.91 -9.58
C LEU A 760 -9.92 31.70 -8.11
N PRO A 761 -11.20 31.45 -7.80
CA PRO A 761 -11.61 31.06 -6.46
C PRO A 761 -11.09 29.68 -6.06
N GLY A 762 -11.24 29.31 -4.79
CA GLY A 762 -10.82 28.01 -4.28
C GLY A 762 -11.58 26.84 -4.87
N ILE A 763 -12.87 27.00 -5.07
CA ILE A 763 -13.79 25.98 -5.59
C ILE A 763 -14.35 26.49 -6.93
N ILE A 764 -13.98 25.84 -8.03
CA ILE A 764 -14.38 26.25 -9.38
C ILE A 764 -14.30 25.11 -10.39
N GLN A 765 -15.16 25.17 -11.40
CA GLN A 765 -15.06 24.42 -12.65
C GLN A 765 -14.99 25.39 -13.82
N LEU A 766 -14.05 25.18 -14.74
CA LEU A 766 -13.85 26.04 -15.92
C LEU A 766 -13.33 25.23 -17.10
N SER A 767 -13.51 25.80 -18.30
CA SER A 767 -12.88 25.29 -19.52
C SER A 767 -11.56 26.00 -19.75
N VAL A 768 -10.58 25.26 -20.21
CA VAL A 768 -9.26 25.77 -20.60
C VAL A 768 -8.97 25.43 -22.06
N GLU A 769 -8.17 26.27 -22.70
CA GLU A 769 -7.78 26.16 -24.10
C GLU A 769 -6.28 25.82 -24.24
N PRO A 770 -5.81 25.34 -25.41
CA PRO A 770 -4.40 25.06 -25.64
C PRO A 770 -3.51 26.27 -25.38
N GLY A 771 -2.42 26.08 -24.64
CA GLY A 771 -1.44 27.11 -24.29
C GLY A 771 -1.79 27.89 -23.02
N GLU A 772 -2.98 27.70 -22.43
CA GLU A 772 -3.29 28.29 -21.13
C GLU A 772 -2.55 27.56 -20.00
N VAL A 773 -2.14 28.32 -18.97
CA VAL A 773 -1.33 27.80 -17.86
C VAL A 773 -2.06 28.03 -16.54
N LEU A 774 -2.37 26.95 -15.85
CA LEU A 774 -2.90 26.99 -14.48
C LEU A 774 -1.74 27.03 -13.48
N ILE A 775 -1.79 27.97 -12.55
CA ILE A 775 -0.84 28.12 -11.44
C ILE A 775 -1.56 27.94 -10.12
N ILE A 776 -1.14 26.94 -9.34
CA ILE A 776 -1.65 26.68 -8.00
C ILE A 776 -0.54 26.96 -6.99
N GLU A 777 -0.72 27.96 -6.16
CA GLU A 777 0.12 28.27 -5.01
C GLU A 777 -0.54 27.73 -3.75
N THR A 778 0.05 26.70 -3.14
CA THR A 778 -0.55 26.07 -1.97
C THR A 778 -0.28 26.85 -0.69
N PRO A 779 -1.12 26.74 0.35
CA PRO A 779 -0.91 27.44 1.62
C PRO A 779 0.35 26.98 2.35
N GLY A 780 0.93 27.86 3.17
CA GLY A 780 1.90 27.50 4.19
C GLY A 780 1.21 26.97 5.45
N GLY A 781 1.97 26.29 6.32
CA GLY A 781 1.51 25.91 7.67
C GLY A 781 1.63 27.04 8.68
N GLY A 782 0.88 26.98 9.79
CA GLY A 782 0.97 27.91 10.90
C GLY A 782 2.23 27.74 11.75
N GLY A 783 2.78 28.81 12.29
CA GLY A 783 3.91 28.81 13.22
C GLY A 783 3.52 28.37 14.63
N PHE A 784 4.51 28.07 15.47
CA PHE A 784 4.32 27.68 16.87
C PHE A 784 5.22 28.51 17.82
N GLY A 785 4.62 29.02 18.90
CA GLY A 785 5.31 29.88 19.86
C GLY A 785 5.57 31.27 19.32
N LYS A 786 5.78 32.23 20.20
CA LYS A 786 6.10 33.61 19.82
C LYS A 786 7.39 33.64 19.01
N PRO A 787 7.47 34.47 17.92
CA PRO A 787 8.67 34.68 17.13
C PRO A 787 9.87 35.15 17.92
#